data_60bb117d0d2429d3d719adfc36173ddc
#
_entry.id   60bb117d0d2429d3d719adfc36173ddc
#
_cell.length_a   1.000
_cell.length_b   1.000
_cell.length_c   1.000
_cell.angle_alpha   90.00
_cell.angle_beta   90.00
_cell.angle_gamma   90.00
#
_symmetry.space_group_name_H-M   'P 1'
#
loop_
_entity.id
_entity.type
_entity.pdbx_description
1 polymer ?
#
loop_
_entity_poly.entity_id
_entity_poly.type
_entity_poly.pdbx_seq_one_letter_code
_entity_poly.pdbx_strand_id
1 'polypeptide(L)'
;MKLRDRRLIYDLESDGLLHQLTRIHVLTIRDIDTGETFIFRNNEEENSILEGIEMLNRASVVIGHNIVGFDNYALWKVYGDAYAPTGEMRDTLVMSRMLFADVKERDFRLWKRGELDGGLIGSHTLEAWGMRLGFPKDDYSKRRKELAKHLWEEDGEDGPHHAEFGDLDAFTHWMTWGFWNQDMEDYGAKDLDPTQALWLKIERTEWSEEAIKLEHMICDLMARVEQNGFPFDLPKALVLEAQLRTEHDRMAEKAIEHFGKWLAPAKWSKERLPREEMGEDESRAFWGEVTIPKRTCKFKDPTKGDKIEGAPYCAIVLKEFNPNSRPMIIDRLKKIYGWEPQDFTEKNNPIVNDEVLRDLSAAKRAENGLPVIPIAEDLAEIFYYKKRLGQVADGSQSWIGSIREDTGRIHARINPGGTVTNRASHSKPNIAQVPKVVAKKFPVLDDEGNPKLKDDGTPVMKSRVLKDREGDHGYNCRELFIVPEGWVLIGADQKGIELRALAHAMWEFDDGAYAKILLEGDVHDAHTQAMGLDSRDKSKTFIYAMLYGAQDFKLGTTIDPSLALYPAKAKALGAQMRERLMSRFPALKMLVKAVQKQARQGFVYGLDGRKLFVRAKHSALNTLLQAMGATLAKIWCVAFESFMEEEGYVHGWDGDFAILAWVHDEMQIAVRDDPKVIEAAQRLLHESAA
;
A
#
# COMPACT_ATOMS: atom_id res chain seq x y z
N MET A 1 -38.96 25.14 7.59
CA MET A 1 -38.58 23.84 7.03
C MET A 1 -38.64 22.82 8.17
N LYS A 2 -39.27 21.65 8.01
CA LYS A 2 -39.28 20.65 9.08
C LYS A 2 -37.84 20.10 9.21
N LEU A 3 -37.38 19.86 10.43
CA LEU A 3 -36.02 19.28 10.70
C LEU A 3 -35.69 18.04 9.88
N ARG A 4 -36.69 17.27 9.48
CA ARG A 4 -36.56 16.07 8.64
C ARG A 4 -36.15 16.30 7.17
N ASP A 5 -36.09 17.52 6.69
CA ASP A 5 -35.76 17.86 5.31
C ASP A 5 -34.39 18.54 5.19
N ARG A 6 -33.60 18.62 6.28
CA ARG A 6 -32.32 19.33 6.32
C ARG A 6 -31.17 18.44 5.83
N ARG A 7 -30.27 19.03 5.07
CA ARG A 7 -28.99 18.46 4.66
C ARG A 7 -27.89 19.15 5.46
N LEU A 8 -27.24 18.40 6.33
CA LEU A 8 -26.31 18.95 7.31
C LEU A 8 -24.88 18.49 7.01
N ILE A 9 -23.95 19.43 6.98
CA ILE A 9 -22.50 19.15 7.05
C ILE A 9 -22.09 19.27 8.51
N TYR A 10 -21.25 18.34 8.98
CA TYR A 10 -20.68 18.44 10.32
C TYR A 10 -19.20 18.05 10.35
N ASP A 11 -18.53 18.54 11.38
CA ASP A 11 -17.16 18.21 11.76
C ASP A 11 -17.03 18.31 13.28
N LEU A 12 -16.08 17.59 13.90
CA LEU A 12 -15.87 17.62 15.33
C LEU A 12 -14.41 17.75 15.72
N GLU A 13 -14.16 18.37 16.89
CA GLU A 13 -12.86 18.47 17.51
C GLU A 13 -12.84 17.70 18.84
N SER A 14 -11.82 16.87 19.04
CA SER A 14 -11.71 15.96 20.18
C SER A 14 -10.32 15.96 20.81
N ASP A 15 -10.23 15.37 21.99
CA ASP A 15 -8.99 15.29 22.78
C ASP A 15 -7.97 14.28 22.25
N GLY A 16 -8.28 13.52 21.20
CA GLY A 16 -7.36 12.56 20.63
C GLY A 16 -7.92 11.67 19.53
N LEU A 17 -7.12 10.72 19.08
CA LEU A 17 -7.53 9.69 18.13
C LEU A 17 -8.51 8.70 18.78
N LEU A 18 -9.28 7.93 18.00
CA LEU A 18 -10.35 7.06 18.50
C LEU A 18 -9.94 6.19 19.68
N HIS A 19 -8.73 5.64 19.71
CA HIS A 19 -8.28 4.79 20.81
C HIS A 19 -7.99 5.57 22.11
N GLN A 20 -7.56 6.82 22.01
CA GLN A 20 -7.23 7.70 23.14
C GLN A 20 -8.38 8.65 23.50
N LEU A 21 -9.31 8.88 22.56
CA LEU A 21 -10.39 9.82 22.70
C LEU A 21 -11.26 9.52 23.93
N THR A 22 -11.43 10.54 24.77
CA THR A 22 -12.31 10.51 25.95
C THR A 22 -13.37 11.60 25.90
N ARG A 23 -13.15 12.66 25.11
CA ARG A 23 -14.00 13.84 25.07
C ARG A 23 -14.06 14.46 23.68
N ILE A 24 -15.25 14.94 23.32
CA ILE A 24 -15.46 15.82 22.18
C ILE A 24 -15.57 17.25 22.72
N HIS A 25 -14.79 18.18 22.20
CA HIS A 25 -14.78 19.58 22.65
C HIS A 25 -15.80 20.43 21.94
N VAL A 26 -15.88 20.25 20.61
CA VAL A 26 -16.75 21.06 19.74
C VAL A 26 -17.37 20.13 18.68
N LEU A 27 -18.65 20.36 18.40
CA LEU A 27 -19.36 19.82 17.25
C LEU A 27 -19.87 21.00 16.43
N THR A 28 -19.39 21.14 15.20
CA THR A 28 -19.82 22.17 14.27
C THR A 28 -20.75 21.60 13.22
N ILE A 29 -21.90 22.24 13.00
CA ILE A 29 -22.90 21.79 12.03
C ILE A 29 -23.28 22.96 11.13
N ARG A 30 -23.36 22.71 9.81
CA ARG A 30 -23.88 23.69 8.86
C ARG A 30 -25.04 23.11 8.07
N ASP A 31 -26.14 23.84 8.04
CA ASP A 31 -27.25 23.58 7.13
C ASP A 31 -26.87 24.09 5.72
N ILE A 32 -26.78 23.20 4.75
CA ILE A 32 -26.37 23.55 3.39
C ILE A 32 -27.40 24.46 2.71
N ASP A 33 -28.66 24.22 2.99
CA ASP A 33 -29.78 24.92 2.30
C ASP A 33 -30.00 26.33 2.78
N THR A 34 -29.70 26.59 4.06
CA THR A 34 -29.83 27.94 4.65
C THR A 34 -28.51 28.69 4.77
N GLY A 35 -27.36 27.93 4.81
CA GLY A 35 -26.04 28.47 5.10
C GLY A 35 -25.82 28.77 6.59
N GLU A 36 -26.77 28.46 7.46
CA GLU A 36 -26.66 28.68 8.90
C GLU A 36 -25.67 27.69 9.52
N THR A 37 -24.77 28.19 10.39
CA THR A 37 -23.78 27.39 11.10
C THR A 37 -24.12 27.40 12.60
N PHE A 38 -24.10 26.20 13.18
CA PHE A 38 -24.36 25.94 14.59
C PHE A 38 -23.11 25.40 15.23
N ILE A 39 -22.77 25.84 16.44
CA ILE A 39 -21.62 25.43 17.21
C ILE A 39 -22.09 24.89 18.54
N PHE A 40 -21.76 23.65 18.84
CA PHE A 40 -22.13 22.96 20.06
C PHE A 40 -20.89 22.63 20.86
N ARG A 41 -20.92 22.85 22.18
CA ARG A 41 -19.77 22.73 23.07
C ARG A 41 -20.00 21.68 24.14
N ASN A 42 -18.93 21.11 24.64
CA ASN A 42 -18.99 20.27 25.83
C ASN A 42 -19.13 21.18 27.07
N ASN A 43 -19.99 20.82 28.02
CA ASN A 43 -20.25 21.50 29.29
C ASN A 43 -21.07 22.82 29.23
N GLU A 44 -21.80 23.06 28.15
CA GLU A 44 -22.78 24.12 28.11
C GLU A 44 -24.21 23.59 28.36
N GLU A 45 -25.06 24.35 29.08
CA GLU A 45 -26.48 23.99 29.26
C GLU A 45 -27.28 24.28 28.00
N GLU A 46 -26.93 25.36 27.28
CA GLU A 46 -27.46 25.72 25.97
C GLU A 46 -26.38 25.48 24.88
N ASN A 47 -26.79 25.01 23.71
CA ASN A 47 -25.89 24.61 22.62
C ASN A 47 -24.94 23.48 23.04
N SER A 48 -25.43 22.50 23.76
CA SER A 48 -24.69 21.33 24.15
C SER A 48 -24.47 20.38 22.95
N ILE A 49 -23.40 19.56 23.00
CA ILE A 49 -23.16 18.57 21.93
C ILE A 49 -24.35 17.62 21.76
N LEU A 50 -25.08 17.30 22.82
CA LEU A 50 -26.29 16.46 22.73
C LEU A 50 -27.39 17.12 21.87
N GLU A 51 -27.56 18.43 21.91
CA GLU A 51 -28.49 19.15 21.00
C GLU A 51 -28.02 19.06 19.54
N GLY A 52 -26.72 19.17 19.31
CA GLY A 52 -26.14 18.97 17.97
C GLY A 52 -26.36 17.55 17.47
N ILE A 53 -26.17 16.54 18.33
CA ILE A 53 -26.44 15.12 18.02
C ILE A 53 -27.92 14.92 17.67
N GLU A 54 -28.86 15.52 18.44
CA GLU A 54 -30.28 15.43 18.12
C GLU A 54 -30.61 16.07 16.76
N MET A 55 -29.92 17.15 16.40
CA MET A 55 -30.04 17.79 15.08
C MET A 55 -29.54 16.85 13.96
N LEU A 56 -28.40 16.18 14.14
CA LEU A 56 -27.87 15.19 13.18
C LEU A 56 -28.80 13.97 13.05
N ASN A 57 -29.34 13.45 14.14
CA ASN A 57 -30.26 12.31 14.15
C ASN A 57 -31.53 12.56 13.34
N ARG A 58 -31.96 13.82 13.23
CA ARG A 58 -33.19 14.26 12.51
C ARG A 58 -32.92 14.72 11.08
N ALA A 59 -31.67 14.82 10.65
CA ALA A 59 -31.30 15.24 9.30
C ALA A 59 -31.77 14.22 8.25
N SER A 60 -32.11 14.68 7.05
CA SER A 60 -32.35 13.80 5.91
C SER A 60 -31.06 13.29 5.28
N VAL A 61 -30.02 14.13 5.29
CA VAL A 61 -28.68 13.79 4.81
C VAL A 61 -27.65 14.34 5.79
N VAL A 62 -26.74 13.50 6.22
CA VAL A 62 -25.60 13.87 7.07
C VAL A 62 -24.33 13.76 6.24
N ILE A 63 -23.57 14.84 6.17
CA ILE A 63 -22.40 14.96 5.30
C ILE A 63 -21.19 15.36 6.16
N GLY A 64 -20.03 14.80 5.83
CA GLY A 64 -18.76 15.22 6.42
C GLY A 64 -17.58 14.66 5.67
N HIS A 65 -16.37 14.87 6.16
CA HIS A 65 -15.15 14.40 5.53
C HIS A 65 -14.44 13.38 6.42
N ASN A 66 -14.47 12.11 6.05
CA ASN A 66 -13.98 10.96 6.83
C ASN A 66 -14.85 10.60 8.05
N ILE A 67 -16.09 11.00 8.03
CA ILE A 67 -17.02 10.76 9.15
C ILE A 67 -17.28 9.28 9.41
N VAL A 68 -17.27 8.46 8.37
CA VAL A 68 -17.39 6.99 8.47
C VAL A 68 -16.16 6.35 9.14
N GLY A 69 -14.99 6.97 8.98
CA GLY A 69 -13.75 6.45 9.56
C GLY A 69 -13.40 7.00 10.93
N PHE A 70 -14.01 8.13 11.36
CA PHE A 70 -13.64 8.79 12.61
C PHE A 70 -14.83 9.39 13.38
N ASP A 71 -15.51 10.40 12.84
CA ASP A 71 -16.45 11.24 13.61
C ASP A 71 -17.64 10.45 14.16
N ASN A 72 -18.20 9.54 13.36
CA ASN A 72 -19.28 8.68 13.82
C ASN A 72 -18.85 7.83 15.01
N TYR A 73 -17.66 7.21 14.92
CA TYR A 73 -17.13 6.40 16.02
C TYR A 73 -16.77 7.21 17.24
N ALA A 74 -16.33 8.46 17.06
CA ALA A 74 -16.07 9.38 18.16
C ALA A 74 -17.38 9.73 18.91
N LEU A 75 -18.46 10.02 18.16
CA LEU A 75 -19.78 10.28 18.73
C LEU A 75 -20.35 9.05 19.45
N TRP A 76 -20.29 7.86 18.84
CA TRP A 76 -20.73 6.62 19.49
C TRP A 76 -19.91 6.30 20.73
N LYS A 77 -18.58 6.48 20.68
CA LYS A 77 -17.71 6.19 21.82
C LYS A 77 -18.04 7.06 23.03
N VAL A 78 -18.37 8.35 22.83
CA VAL A 78 -18.59 9.29 23.93
C VAL A 78 -20.06 9.33 24.36
N TYR A 79 -20.99 9.24 23.40
CA TYR A 79 -22.42 9.46 23.68
C TYR A 79 -23.30 8.21 23.48
N GLY A 80 -22.71 7.10 23.03
CA GLY A 80 -23.43 5.83 22.86
C GLY A 80 -24.63 5.95 21.94
N ASP A 81 -25.74 5.35 22.36
CA ASP A 81 -27.01 5.30 21.61
C ASP A 81 -27.68 6.67 21.41
N ALA A 82 -27.18 7.73 22.06
CA ALA A 82 -27.68 9.06 21.79
C ALA A 82 -27.40 9.51 20.34
N TYR A 83 -26.32 9.01 19.72
CA TYR A 83 -26.00 9.23 18.32
C TYR A 83 -26.53 8.08 17.46
N ALA A 84 -27.67 8.29 16.82
CA ALA A 84 -28.35 7.32 15.96
C ALA A 84 -28.99 8.02 14.74
N PRO A 85 -28.19 8.54 13.80
CA PRO A 85 -28.70 9.23 12.61
C PRO A 85 -29.54 8.31 11.73
N THR A 86 -30.71 8.78 11.33
CA THR A 86 -31.63 8.03 10.44
C THR A 86 -31.59 8.49 8.99
N GLY A 87 -30.89 9.58 8.70
CA GLY A 87 -30.71 10.11 7.36
C GLY A 87 -29.63 9.40 6.56
N GLU A 88 -29.58 9.72 5.28
CA GLU A 88 -28.51 9.24 4.41
C GLU A 88 -27.14 9.78 4.84
N MET A 89 -26.15 8.93 4.92
CA MET A 89 -24.78 9.31 5.23
C MET A 89 -23.96 9.53 3.96
N ARG A 90 -23.25 10.64 3.87
CA ARG A 90 -22.43 11.02 2.72
C ARG A 90 -21.03 11.45 3.18
N ASP A 91 -20.06 10.54 3.09
CA ASP A 91 -18.67 10.83 3.40
C ASP A 91 -17.93 11.35 2.16
N THR A 92 -17.54 12.62 2.21
CA THR A 92 -16.88 13.28 1.06
C THR A 92 -15.49 12.73 0.78
N LEU A 93 -14.79 12.14 1.75
CA LEU A 93 -13.52 11.44 1.52
C LEU A 93 -13.75 10.17 0.72
N VAL A 94 -14.72 9.35 1.11
CA VAL A 94 -15.10 8.12 0.42
C VAL A 94 -15.55 8.42 -1.01
N MET A 95 -16.49 9.36 -1.16
CA MET A 95 -17.03 9.75 -2.46
C MET A 95 -15.95 10.36 -3.37
N SER A 96 -15.09 11.23 -2.85
CA SER A 96 -14.05 11.88 -3.66
C SER A 96 -13.02 10.90 -4.18
N ARG A 97 -12.64 9.87 -3.40
CA ARG A 97 -11.74 8.80 -3.86
C ARG A 97 -12.30 8.01 -5.03
N MET A 98 -13.60 7.74 -5.01
CA MET A 98 -14.27 7.04 -6.09
C MET A 98 -14.46 7.92 -7.33
N LEU A 99 -14.95 9.15 -7.15
CA LEU A 99 -15.36 10.03 -8.26
C LEU A 99 -14.19 10.73 -8.94
N PHE A 100 -13.10 10.99 -8.22
CA PHE A 100 -11.95 11.76 -8.69
C PHE A 100 -10.65 10.95 -8.63
N ALA A 101 -10.68 9.68 -9.05
CA ALA A 101 -9.51 8.80 -9.05
C ALA A 101 -8.34 9.30 -9.94
N ASP A 102 -8.59 10.26 -10.84
CA ASP A 102 -7.61 10.90 -11.71
C ASP A 102 -6.98 12.18 -11.10
N VAL A 103 -7.29 12.51 -9.85
CA VAL A 103 -6.86 13.77 -9.21
C VAL A 103 -5.34 13.96 -9.28
N LYS A 104 -4.55 12.89 -9.17
CA LYS A 104 -3.09 12.94 -9.21
C LYS A 104 -2.55 13.53 -10.51
N GLU A 105 -3.14 13.20 -11.64
CA GLU A 105 -2.75 13.71 -12.95
C GLU A 105 -3.06 15.22 -13.10
N ARG A 106 -4.11 15.67 -12.44
CA ARG A 106 -4.49 17.10 -12.40
C ARG A 106 -3.58 17.90 -11.48
N ASP A 107 -3.21 17.30 -10.33
CA ASP A 107 -2.38 17.94 -9.31
C ASP A 107 -0.98 18.30 -9.76
N PHE A 108 -0.36 17.51 -10.65
CA PHE A 108 0.93 17.87 -11.22
C PHE A 108 0.93 19.24 -11.92
N ARG A 109 -0.20 19.68 -12.47
CA ARG A 109 -0.34 21.02 -13.08
C ARG A 109 -0.43 22.10 -12.01
N LEU A 110 -1.18 21.86 -10.93
CA LEU A 110 -1.30 22.77 -9.80
C LEU A 110 0.04 22.92 -9.07
N TRP A 111 0.73 21.82 -8.81
CA TRP A 111 2.06 21.83 -8.21
C TRP A 111 3.08 22.63 -9.02
N LYS A 112 3.13 22.44 -10.35
CA LYS A 112 4.03 23.21 -11.23
C LYS A 112 3.76 24.72 -11.21
N ARG A 113 2.53 25.14 -10.85
CA ARG A 113 2.14 26.55 -10.70
C ARG A 113 2.33 27.08 -9.28
N GLY A 114 2.74 26.22 -8.34
CA GLY A 114 2.87 26.59 -6.93
C GLY A 114 1.53 26.70 -6.17
N GLU A 115 0.44 26.17 -6.75
CA GLU A 115 -0.91 26.24 -6.21
C GLU A 115 -1.23 25.02 -5.31
N LEU A 116 -0.39 23.98 -5.30
CA LEU A 116 -0.51 22.79 -4.49
C LEU A 116 0.86 22.33 -4.00
N ASP A 117 0.97 21.94 -2.72
CA ASP A 117 2.19 21.33 -2.19
C ASP A 117 2.44 19.96 -2.82
N GLY A 118 3.72 19.64 -3.08
CA GLY A 118 4.12 18.34 -3.62
C GLY A 118 3.74 17.14 -2.77
N GLY A 119 3.66 17.31 -1.44
CA GLY A 119 3.20 16.28 -0.51
C GLY A 119 1.72 15.95 -0.63
N LEU A 120 0.92 16.84 -1.20
CA LEU A 120 -0.53 16.68 -1.36
C LEU A 120 -0.95 16.12 -2.73
N ILE A 121 -0.01 15.86 -3.64
CA ILE A 121 -0.30 15.31 -4.97
C ILE A 121 -0.99 13.95 -4.86
N GLY A 122 -2.20 13.84 -5.38
CA GLY A 122 -3.03 12.63 -5.36
C GLY A 122 -3.69 12.35 -4.00
N SER A 123 -3.55 13.24 -3.01
CA SER A 123 -4.21 13.13 -1.72
C SER A 123 -5.68 13.53 -1.81
N HIS A 124 -6.54 12.85 -1.05
CA HIS A 124 -7.96 13.17 -0.90
C HIS A 124 -8.28 13.74 0.49
N THR A 125 -7.27 14.15 1.27
CA THR A 125 -7.48 14.83 2.55
C THR A 125 -8.23 16.15 2.36
N LEU A 126 -8.90 16.62 3.40
CA LEU A 126 -9.61 17.89 3.37
C LEU A 126 -8.67 19.06 3.05
N GLU A 127 -7.44 19.04 3.57
CA GLU A 127 -6.39 19.99 3.23
C GLU A 127 -6.11 20.05 1.73
N ALA A 128 -5.91 18.88 1.09
CA ALA A 128 -5.65 18.81 -0.33
C ALA A 128 -6.84 19.29 -1.18
N TRP A 129 -8.05 18.99 -0.74
CA TRP A 129 -9.27 19.49 -1.39
C TRP A 129 -9.46 21.00 -1.17
N GLY A 130 -9.18 21.48 0.03
CA GLY A 130 -9.19 22.91 0.34
C GLY A 130 -8.28 23.71 -0.60
N MET A 131 -7.03 23.28 -0.76
CA MET A 131 -6.09 23.90 -1.71
C MET A 131 -6.62 23.90 -3.15
N ARG A 132 -7.20 22.80 -3.62
CA ARG A 132 -7.77 22.68 -4.99
C ARG A 132 -8.99 23.58 -5.22
N LEU A 133 -9.74 23.86 -4.18
CA LEU A 133 -11.01 24.59 -4.25
C LEU A 133 -10.89 26.06 -3.80
N GLY A 134 -9.68 26.48 -3.40
CA GLY A 134 -9.43 27.86 -2.96
C GLY A 134 -9.80 28.16 -1.51
N PHE A 135 -9.93 27.11 -0.67
CA PHE A 135 -10.15 27.19 0.77
C PHE A 135 -8.96 26.53 1.50
N PRO A 136 -7.80 27.20 1.58
CA PRO A 136 -6.64 26.63 2.25
C PRO A 136 -6.99 26.34 3.71
N LYS A 137 -6.53 25.19 4.19
CA LYS A 137 -6.72 24.76 5.58
C LYS A 137 -6.07 25.75 6.54
N ASP A 138 -6.74 26.01 7.68
CA ASP A 138 -6.19 26.79 8.77
C ASP A 138 -4.97 26.06 9.38
N ASP A 139 -3.98 26.82 9.83
CA ASP A 139 -2.75 26.29 10.42
C ASP A 139 -2.83 26.12 11.95
N TYR A 140 -4.03 25.97 12.52
CA TYR A 140 -4.30 25.81 13.95
C TYR A 140 -3.30 24.86 14.64
N SER A 141 -3.25 23.63 14.19
CA SER A 141 -2.36 22.63 14.79
C SER A 141 -0.88 23.04 14.75
N LYS A 142 -0.44 23.70 13.67
CA LYS A 142 0.93 24.21 13.55
C LYS A 142 1.19 25.33 14.56
N ARG A 143 0.30 26.34 14.62
CA ARG A 143 0.40 27.44 15.59
C ARG A 143 0.46 26.94 17.03
N ARG A 144 -0.42 25.98 17.39
CA ARG A 144 -0.45 25.39 18.74
C ARG A 144 0.83 24.62 19.09
N LYS A 145 1.39 23.88 18.14
CA LYS A 145 2.66 23.17 18.31
C LYS A 145 3.85 24.11 18.46
N GLU A 146 3.88 25.20 17.69
CA GLU A 146 4.91 26.23 17.82
C GLU A 146 4.83 26.93 19.19
N LEU A 147 3.61 27.24 19.64
CA LEU A 147 3.37 27.82 20.98
C LEU A 147 3.78 26.84 22.09
N ALA A 148 3.40 25.56 21.98
CA ALA A 148 3.78 24.54 22.96
C ALA A 148 5.33 24.42 23.06
N LYS A 149 6.01 24.37 21.93
CA LYS A 149 7.46 24.33 21.90
C LYS A 149 8.10 25.55 22.57
N HIS A 150 7.59 26.75 22.30
CA HIS A 150 8.08 27.98 22.89
C HIS A 150 7.89 27.98 24.41
N LEU A 151 6.70 27.63 24.91
CA LEU A 151 6.42 27.53 26.34
C LEU A 151 7.28 26.47 27.03
N TRP A 152 7.52 25.33 26.38
CA TRP A 152 8.40 24.27 26.88
C TRP A 152 9.84 24.74 27.03
N GLU A 153 10.34 25.50 26.05
CA GLU A 153 11.71 26.05 26.07
C GLU A 153 11.85 27.16 27.12
N GLU A 154 10.82 28.02 27.32
CA GLU A 154 10.80 29.07 28.34
C GLU A 154 10.76 28.53 29.76
N ASP A 155 10.04 27.42 29.96
CA ASP A 155 9.87 26.79 31.28
C ASP A 155 11.17 26.17 31.82
N GLY A 156 12.07 25.74 30.93
CA GLY A 156 13.32 25.07 31.28
C GLY A 156 13.12 23.67 31.87
N GLU A 157 14.22 22.90 32.04
CA GLU A 157 14.16 21.49 32.44
C GLU A 157 13.51 21.24 33.82
N ASP A 158 13.56 22.21 34.73
CA ASP A 158 13.01 22.12 36.09
C ASP A 158 11.58 22.77 36.18
N GLY A 159 10.99 23.18 35.07
CA GLY A 159 9.73 23.91 35.04
C GLY A 159 8.51 23.04 35.26
N PRO A 160 7.35 23.69 35.56
CA PRO A 160 6.10 22.98 35.85
C PRO A 160 5.61 22.09 34.72
N HIS A 161 5.75 22.50 33.46
CA HIS A 161 5.31 21.69 32.32
C HIS A 161 6.16 20.40 32.17
N HIS A 162 7.49 20.49 32.38
CA HIS A 162 8.36 19.33 32.41
C HIS A 162 8.00 18.36 33.54
N ALA A 163 7.65 18.89 34.73
CA ALA A 163 7.23 18.08 35.87
C ALA A 163 5.89 17.39 35.64
N GLU A 164 4.95 18.04 34.94
CA GLU A 164 3.59 17.53 34.72
C GLU A 164 3.52 16.55 33.53
N PHE A 165 4.16 16.86 32.41
CA PHE A 165 4.00 16.10 31.16
C PHE A 165 5.16 15.15 30.86
N GLY A 166 6.33 15.36 31.42
CA GLY A 166 7.50 14.51 31.26
C GLY A 166 8.24 14.68 29.93
N ASP A 167 7.53 14.91 28.82
CA ASP A 167 8.13 15.14 27.51
C ASP A 167 7.36 16.18 26.67
N LEU A 168 8.04 16.75 25.67
CA LEU A 168 7.51 17.77 24.79
C LEU A 168 6.35 17.26 23.92
N ASP A 169 6.31 16.00 23.54
CA ASP A 169 5.26 15.46 22.66
C ASP A 169 3.94 15.35 23.41
N ALA A 170 3.97 14.89 24.67
CA ALA A 170 2.79 14.86 25.55
C ALA A 170 2.25 16.27 25.81
N PHE A 171 3.13 17.23 26.13
CA PHE A 171 2.74 18.63 26.33
C PHE A 171 2.17 19.25 25.05
N THR A 172 2.82 19.01 23.90
CA THR A 172 2.36 19.50 22.60
C THR A 172 0.97 18.94 22.24
N HIS A 173 0.77 17.65 22.53
CA HIS A 173 -0.55 17.02 22.31
C HIS A 173 -1.63 17.67 23.18
N TRP A 174 -1.35 17.83 24.48
CA TRP A 174 -2.25 18.47 25.44
C TRP A 174 -2.55 19.92 25.04
N MET A 175 -1.53 20.71 24.71
CA MET A 175 -1.70 22.11 24.25
C MET A 175 -2.53 22.22 22.98
N THR A 176 -2.48 21.24 22.10
CA THR A 176 -3.18 21.26 20.82
C THR A 176 -4.61 20.75 20.97
N TRP A 177 -4.81 19.63 21.68
CA TRP A 177 -6.06 18.87 21.67
C TRP A 177 -6.66 18.63 23.07
N GLY A 178 -5.91 18.81 24.16
CA GLY A 178 -6.33 18.41 25.50
C GLY A 178 -7.47 19.22 26.10
N PHE A 179 -7.74 20.42 25.60
CA PHE A 179 -8.79 21.30 26.12
C PHE A 179 -9.38 22.19 25.02
N TRP A 180 -10.64 22.58 25.25
CA TRP A 180 -11.33 23.55 24.39
C TRP A 180 -10.63 24.92 24.41
N ASN A 181 -10.54 25.55 23.26
CA ASN A 181 -10.13 26.94 23.12
C ASN A 181 -10.81 27.56 21.88
N GLN A 182 -10.90 28.89 21.83
CA GLN A 182 -11.58 29.62 20.75
C GLN A 182 -10.94 29.37 19.38
N ASP A 183 -9.60 29.23 19.30
CA ASP A 183 -8.92 28.92 18.03
C ASP A 183 -9.32 27.55 17.48
N MET A 184 -9.58 26.55 18.36
CA MET A 184 -10.07 25.23 17.97
C MET A 184 -11.48 25.30 17.40
N GLU A 185 -12.35 26.07 18.02
CA GLU A 185 -13.72 26.29 17.55
C GLU A 185 -13.76 27.00 16.19
N ASP A 186 -12.98 28.08 16.07
CA ASP A 186 -12.83 28.81 14.80
C ASP A 186 -12.25 27.91 13.68
N TYR A 187 -11.37 27.00 14.05
CA TYR A 187 -10.79 26.01 13.15
C TYR A 187 -11.85 25.00 12.66
N GLY A 188 -12.61 24.37 13.56
CA GLY A 188 -13.67 23.42 13.20
C GLY A 188 -14.76 24.08 12.35
N ALA A 189 -15.14 25.34 12.66
CA ALA A 189 -16.11 26.10 11.85
C ALA A 189 -15.58 26.36 10.41
N LYS A 190 -14.28 26.64 10.26
CA LYS A 190 -13.65 26.88 8.95
C LYS A 190 -13.51 25.59 8.13
N ASP A 191 -13.30 24.41 8.75
CA ASP A 191 -13.18 23.14 8.05
C ASP A 191 -14.50 22.71 7.37
N LEU A 192 -15.63 23.34 7.74
CA LEU A 192 -16.90 23.17 7.01
C LEU A 192 -16.86 23.81 5.60
N ASP A 193 -16.06 24.85 5.36
CA ASP A 193 -16.00 25.53 4.05
C ASP A 193 -15.43 24.63 2.94
N PRO A 194 -14.23 24.02 3.07
CA PRO A 194 -13.74 23.07 2.08
C PRO A 194 -14.60 21.82 1.96
N THR A 195 -15.23 21.36 3.05
CA THR A 195 -16.16 20.22 3.04
C THR A 195 -17.39 20.55 2.20
N GLN A 196 -18.02 21.72 2.40
CA GLN A 196 -19.14 22.18 1.60
C GLN A 196 -18.77 22.38 0.13
N ALA A 197 -17.62 23.01 -0.14
CA ALA A 197 -17.16 23.23 -1.51
C ALA A 197 -16.91 21.90 -2.24
N LEU A 198 -16.36 20.90 -1.55
CA LEU A 198 -16.17 19.56 -2.08
C LEU A 198 -17.52 18.86 -2.32
N TRP A 199 -18.45 18.96 -1.36
CA TRP A 199 -19.80 18.39 -1.52
C TRP A 199 -20.51 18.99 -2.73
N LEU A 200 -20.54 20.30 -2.90
CA LEU A 200 -21.14 20.96 -4.06
C LEU A 200 -20.48 20.55 -5.39
N LYS A 201 -19.20 20.21 -5.37
CA LYS A 201 -18.51 19.65 -6.54
C LYS A 201 -18.96 18.23 -6.81
N ILE A 202 -19.11 17.40 -5.76
CA ILE A 202 -19.61 16.02 -5.83
C ILE A 202 -21.04 16.01 -6.39
N GLU A 203 -21.95 16.84 -5.88
CA GLU A 203 -23.35 16.93 -6.35
C GLU A 203 -23.50 17.20 -7.86
N ARG A 204 -22.52 17.87 -8.46
CA ARG A 204 -22.49 18.15 -9.90
C ARG A 204 -21.89 17.01 -10.74
N THR A 205 -21.49 15.95 -10.09
CA THR A 205 -20.83 14.79 -10.72
C THR A 205 -21.82 13.63 -10.75
N GLU A 206 -21.93 12.94 -11.86
CA GLU A 206 -22.74 11.72 -11.96
C GLU A 206 -22.10 10.59 -11.16
N TRP A 207 -22.88 9.87 -10.34
CA TRP A 207 -22.42 8.71 -9.56
C TRP A 207 -23.44 7.56 -9.60
N SER A 208 -23.00 6.39 -9.18
CA SER A 208 -23.86 5.23 -8.92
C SER A 208 -24.17 5.16 -7.43
N GLU A 209 -25.44 5.12 -7.06
CA GLU A 209 -25.88 4.96 -5.67
C GLU A 209 -25.45 3.61 -5.08
N GLU A 210 -25.49 2.54 -5.88
CA GLU A 210 -25.02 1.23 -5.47
C GLU A 210 -23.54 1.26 -5.10
N ALA A 211 -22.71 1.92 -5.94
CA ALA A 211 -21.29 2.07 -5.67
C ALA A 211 -21.02 2.90 -4.41
N ILE A 212 -21.75 4.02 -4.22
CA ILE A 212 -21.62 4.86 -3.02
C ILE A 212 -21.98 4.07 -1.77
N LYS A 213 -23.11 3.37 -1.78
CA LYS A 213 -23.55 2.56 -0.64
C LYS A 213 -22.51 1.49 -0.28
N LEU A 214 -22.03 0.74 -1.27
CA LEU A 214 -21.00 -0.28 -1.05
C LEU A 214 -19.71 0.33 -0.47
N GLU A 215 -19.24 1.47 -1.01
CA GLU A 215 -18.02 2.11 -0.52
C GLU A 215 -18.17 2.62 0.92
N HIS A 216 -19.32 3.13 1.32
CA HIS A 216 -19.58 3.52 2.71
C HIS A 216 -19.59 2.30 3.63
N MET A 217 -20.30 1.23 3.27
CA MET A 217 -20.36 -0.01 4.06
C MET A 217 -18.98 -0.63 4.23
N ILE A 218 -18.20 -0.75 3.17
CA ILE A 218 -16.84 -1.33 3.29
C ILE A 218 -15.88 -0.40 4.03
N CYS A 219 -16.04 0.92 3.96
CA CYS A 219 -15.22 1.85 4.76
C CYS A 219 -15.54 1.72 6.25
N ASP A 220 -16.80 1.60 6.61
CA ASP A 220 -17.24 1.36 7.97
C ASP A 220 -16.68 0.04 8.51
N LEU A 221 -16.84 -1.05 7.75
CA LEU A 221 -16.26 -2.34 8.10
C LEU A 221 -14.75 -2.26 8.30
N MET A 222 -14.02 -1.58 7.41
CA MET A 222 -12.57 -1.44 7.55
C MET A 222 -12.16 -0.57 8.73
N ALA A 223 -12.96 0.39 9.15
CA ALA A 223 -12.75 1.13 10.40
C ALA A 223 -12.86 0.21 11.62
N ARG A 224 -13.83 -0.72 11.64
CA ARG A 224 -13.94 -1.75 12.68
C ARG A 224 -12.78 -2.74 12.66
N VAL A 225 -12.32 -3.15 11.48
CA VAL A 225 -11.12 -3.99 11.31
C VAL A 225 -9.87 -3.28 11.87
N GLU A 226 -9.70 -1.99 11.59
CA GLU A 226 -8.62 -1.19 12.17
C GLU A 226 -8.72 -1.13 13.70
N GLN A 227 -9.93 -0.96 14.25
CA GLN A 227 -10.14 -0.96 15.70
C GLN A 227 -9.89 -2.34 16.34
N ASN A 228 -10.28 -3.43 15.70
CA ASN A 228 -9.99 -4.79 16.17
C ASN A 228 -8.48 -5.00 16.32
N GLY A 229 -7.70 -4.61 15.33
CA GLY A 229 -6.28 -4.88 15.25
C GLY A 229 -5.96 -6.38 15.16
N PHE A 230 -4.78 -6.71 14.64
CA PHE A 230 -4.33 -8.11 14.54
C PHE A 230 -3.36 -8.42 15.68
N PRO A 231 -3.65 -9.38 16.56
CA PRO A 231 -2.73 -9.81 17.63
C PRO A 231 -1.40 -10.30 17.04
N PHE A 232 -0.30 -9.96 17.69
CA PHE A 232 1.04 -10.17 17.16
C PHE A 232 1.99 -10.77 18.20
N ASP A 233 2.74 -11.80 17.82
CA ASP A 233 3.70 -12.52 18.69
C ASP A 233 5.03 -11.75 18.73
N LEU A 234 5.12 -10.73 19.58
CA LEU A 234 6.32 -9.91 19.75
C LEU A 234 7.57 -10.74 20.14
N PRO A 235 7.51 -11.72 21.09
CA PRO A 235 8.66 -12.55 21.41
C PRO A 235 9.24 -13.29 20.21
N LYS A 236 8.40 -13.92 19.38
CA LYS A 236 8.87 -14.58 18.15
C LYS A 236 9.38 -13.59 17.11
N ALA A 237 8.78 -12.42 17.02
CA ALA A 237 9.22 -11.38 16.10
C ALA A 237 10.64 -10.88 16.42
N LEU A 238 10.98 -10.70 17.71
CA LEU A 238 12.32 -10.33 18.15
C LEU A 238 13.36 -11.43 17.85
N VAL A 239 12.97 -12.71 17.97
CA VAL A 239 13.85 -13.83 17.58
C VAL A 239 14.08 -13.81 16.06
N LEU A 240 13.04 -13.61 15.26
CA LEU A 240 13.17 -13.52 13.80
C LEU A 240 14.04 -12.32 13.40
N GLU A 241 13.84 -11.16 14.02
CA GLU A 241 14.67 -9.98 13.81
C GLU A 241 16.16 -10.29 14.04
N ALA A 242 16.50 -10.88 15.18
CA ALA A 242 17.87 -11.22 15.52
C ALA A 242 18.50 -12.17 14.48
N GLN A 243 17.75 -13.17 13.99
CA GLN A 243 18.20 -14.08 12.93
C GLN A 243 18.45 -13.34 11.62
N LEU A 244 17.49 -12.52 11.17
CA LEU A 244 17.62 -11.75 9.94
C LEU A 244 18.80 -10.77 9.99
N ARG A 245 19.01 -10.14 11.14
CA ARG A 245 20.11 -9.17 11.36
C ARG A 245 21.46 -9.87 11.33
N THR A 246 21.59 -11.01 11.99
CA THR A 246 22.82 -11.82 11.98
C THR A 246 23.23 -12.19 10.56
N GLU A 247 22.29 -12.66 9.74
CA GLU A 247 22.58 -13.03 8.36
C GLU A 247 22.88 -11.82 7.47
N HIS A 248 22.12 -10.72 7.64
CA HIS A 248 22.39 -9.46 6.94
C HIS A 248 23.82 -8.97 7.21
N ASP A 249 24.24 -8.91 8.49
CA ASP A 249 25.52 -8.37 8.88
C ASP A 249 26.67 -9.27 8.42
N ARG A 250 26.50 -10.60 8.50
CA ARG A 250 27.46 -11.55 7.97
C ARG A 250 27.72 -11.36 6.46
N MET A 251 26.64 -11.12 5.66
CA MET A 251 26.80 -10.85 4.22
C MET A 251 27.37 -9.47 3.95
N ALA A 252 26.99 -8.49 4.77
CA ALA A 252 27.50 -7.12 4.67
C ALA A 252 29.01 -7.06 4.95
N GLU A 253 29.49 -7.77 5.98
CA GLU A 253 30.93 -7.88 6.29
C GLU A 253 31.71 -8.52 5.13
N LYS A 254 31.21 -9.62 4.55
CA LYS A 254 31.82 -10.22 3.34
C LYS A 254 31.93 -9.22 2.19
N ALA A 255 30.89 -8.44 1.94
CA ALA A 255 30.90 -7.46 0.86
C ALA A 255 31.84 -6.29 1.16
N ILE A 256 31.93 -5.83 2.42
CA ILE A 256 32.87 -4.80 2.85
C ILE A 256 34.31 -5.29 2.71
N GLU A 257 34.61 -6.51 3.13
CA GLU A 257 35.93 -7.12 2.97
C GLU A 257 36.32 -7.24 1.48
N HIS A 258 35.38 -7.70 0.65
CA HIS A 258 35.61 -7.90 -0.78
C HIS A 258 35.91 -6.61 -1.54
N PHE A 259 35.14 -5.53 -1.30
CA PHE A 259 35.30 -4.26 -1.99
C PHE A 259 36.30 -3.30 -1.29
N GLY A 260 36.54 -3.49 -0.01
CA GLY A 260 37.52 -2.77 0.79
C GLY A 260 37.28 -1.25 0.88
N LYS A 261 38.40 -0.53 0.95
CA LYS A 261 38.44 0.93 1.03
C LYS A 261 39.15 1.50 -0.19
N TRP A 262 38.71 2.67 -0.63
CA TRP A 262 39.37 3.38 -1.76
C TRP A 262 39.34 4.88 -1.55
N LEU A 263 40.32 5.56 -2.15
CA LEU A 263 40.35 7.01 -2.22
C LEU A 263 39.29 7.52 -3.17
N ALA A 264 38.53 8.49 -2.76
CA ALA A 264 37.53 9.17 -3.57
C ALA A 264 37.50 10.67 -3.31
N PRO A 265 37.03 11.51 -4.26
CA PRO A 265 36.82 12.92 -4.00
C PRO A 265 35.88 13.13 -2.80
N ALA A 266 36.25 14.09 -1.90
CA ALA A 266 35.37 14.47 -0.80
C ALA A 266 34.05 15.08 -1.28
N LYS A 267 34.13 15.84 -2.39
CA LYS A 267 32.98 16.37 -3.11
C LYS A 267 33.14 16.11 -4.61
N TRP A 268 32.05 15.74 -5.25
CA TRP A 268 32.01 15.56 -6.70
C TRP A 268 31.73 16.89 -7.38
N SER A 269 32.40 17.16 -8.51
CA SER A 269 32.09 18.32 -9.34
C SER A 269 30.66 18.24 -9.86
N LYS A 270 29.96 19.37 -9.87
CA LYS A 270 28.63 19.51 -10.50
C LYS A 270 28.71 19.63 -12.02
N GLU A 271 29.87 20.03 -12.53
CA GLU A 271 30.14 20.12 -13.96
C GLU A 271 30.51 18.74 -14.50
N ARG A 272 29.75 18.26 -15.46
CA ARG A 272 30.07 17.07 -16.25
C ARG A 272 30.77 17.49 -17.49
N LEU A 273 31.99 17.01 -17.73
CA LEU A 273 32.62 17.19 -19.06
C LEU A 273 31.79 16.43 -20.10
N PRO A 274 31.63 16.98 -21.31
CA PRO A 274 31.01 16.27 -22.42
C PRO A 274 31.72 14.93 -22.68
N ARG A 275 30.97 13.90 -23.04
CA ARG A 275 31.47 12.53 -23.26
C ARG A 275 32.55 12.50 -24.38
N GLU A 276 32.55 13.48 -25.26
CA GLU A 276 33.46 13.65 -26.38
C GLU A 276 34.86 14.17 -25.99
N GLU A 277 35.00 14.77 -24.82
CA GLU A 277 36.27 15.29 -24.30
C GLU A 277 37.00 14.29 -23.38
N MET A 278 36.44 13.07 -23.22
CA MET A 278 37.02 12.02 -22.36
C MET A 278 37.88 11.08 -23.20
N GLY A 279 39.23 11.17 -23.06
CA GLY A 279 40.14 10.19 -23.63
C GLY A 279 39.90 8.76 -23.05
N GLU A 280 40.20 7.73 -23.86
CA GLU A 280 39.96 6.31 -23.49
C GLU A 280 40.69 5.86 -22.20
N ASP A 281 41.75 6.60 -21.78
CA ASP A 281 42.63 6.24 -20.64
C ASP A 281 42.47 7.13 -19.42
N GLU A 282 41.63 8.14 -19.47
CA GLU A 282 41.34 8.92 -18.26
C GLU A 282 40.45 8.10 -17.34
N SER A 283 41.09 7.49 -16.39
CA SER A 283 40.40 6.86 -15.28
C SER A 283 39.40 7.88 -14.70
N ARG A 284 38.13 7.67 -14.94
CA ARG A 284 36.95 8.44 -14.46
C ARG A 284 36.93 8.56 -12.93
N ALA A 285 38.10 8.33 -12.27
CA ALA A 285 38.28 8.24 -10.84
C ALA A 285 38.36 9.59 -10.12
N PHE A 286 38.66 10.69 -10.80
CA PHE A 286 38.97 11.97 -10.16
C PHE A 286 38.13 13.14 -10.68
N TRP A 287 36.82 13.00 -10.66
CA TRP A 287 35.92 14.13 -10.89
C TRP A 287 35.55 14.83 -9.57
N GLY A 288 36.58 15.17 -8.80
CA GLY A 288 36.39 15.92 -7.57
C GLY A 288 36.24 17.40 -7.84
N GLU A 289 35.52 18.09 -6.97
CA GLU A 289 35.44 19.54 -6.97
C GLU A 289 36.83 20.12 -6.75
N VAL A 290 37.35 20.86 -7.73
CA VAL A 290 38.64 21.56 -7.60
C VAL A 290 38.41 22.86 -6.86
N THR A 291 39.16 23.03 -5.77
CA THR A 291 39.15 24.24 -4.95
C THR A 291 40.46 25.00 -5.17
N ILE A 292 40.38 26.30 -5.45
CA ILE A 292 41.54 27.20 -5.53
C ILE A 292 41.53 28.06 -4.26
N PRO A 293 42.52 27.88 -3.31
CA PRO A 293 42.54 28.64 -2.10
C PRO A 293 42.85 30.13 -2.38
N LYS A 294 42.08 31.01 -1.74
CA LYS A 294 42.25 32.46 -1.82
C LYS A 294 43.36 32.98 -0.88
N ARG A 295 43.89 32.12 -0.02
CA ARG A 295 44.99 32.39 0.93
C ARG A 295 45.70 31.10 1.29
N THR A 296 46.98 31.18 1.66
CA THR A 296 47.75 30.07 2.17
C THR A 296 47.26 29.72 3.60
N CYS A 297 46.85 28.47 3.84
CA CYS A 297 46.46 27.94 5.13
C CYS A 297 47.39 26.78 5.49
N LYS A 298 48.13 26.93 6.62
CA LYS A 298 48.92 25.83 7.20
C LYS A 298 48.14 25.16 8.30
N PHE A 299 48.09 23.83 8.28
CA PHE A 299 47.39 23.05 9.29
C PHE A 299 48.40 22.44 10.26
N LYS A 300 48.10 22.48 11.57
CA LYS A 300 48.89 21.79 12.59
C LYS A 300 48.88 20.27 12.46
N ASP A 301 47.81 19.75 11.85
CA ASP A 301 47.62 18.33 11.55
C ASP A 301 48.30 18.01 10.20
N PRO A 302 49.40 17.26 10.18
CA PRO A 302 50.13 16.94 8.95
C PRO A 302 49.34 16.12 7.96
N THR A 303 48.25 15.45 8.39
CA THR A 303 47.38 14.64 7.51
C THR A 303 46.52 15.52 6.65
N LYS A 304 46.31 16.80 6.98
CA LYS A 304 45.47 17.74 6.22
C LYS A 304 46.16 18.43 5.06
N GLY A 305 47.47 18.39 5.01
CA GLY A 305 48.27 19.06 3.99
C GLY A 305 48.05 20.60 3.94
N ASP A 306 49.11 21.38 3.72
CA ASP A 306 48.98 22.83 3.59
C ASP A 306 48.24 23.20 2.29
N LYS A 307 47.36 24.19 2.36
CA LYS A 307 46.67 24.76 1.20
C LYS A 307 47.40 26.03 0.78
N ILE A 308 47.97 26.00 -0.40
CA ILE A 308 48.78 27.13 -0.92
C ILE A 308 47.86 28.03 -1.76
N GLU A 309 47.94 29.35 -1.55
CA GLU A 309 47.19 30.33 -2.34
C GLU A 309 47.42 30.15 -3.83
N GLY A 310 46.33 30.09 -4.62
CA GLY A 310 46.36 29.93 -6.07
C GLY A 310 46.65 28.51 -6.55
N ALA A 311 47.04 27.59 -5.69
CA ALA A 311 47.30 26.20 -6.10
C ALA A 311 45.99 25.35 -6.05
N PRO A 312 45.53 24.85 -7.19
CA PRO A 312 44.31 24.04 -7.23
C PRO A 312 44.54 22.69 -6.52
N TYR A 313 43.56 22.26 -5.76
CA TYR A 313 43.56 20.92 -5.14
C TYR A 313 42.17 20.30 -5.16
N CYS A 314 42.11 18.99 -5.18
CA CYS A 314 40.90 18.22 -4.92
C CYS A 314 41.05 17.51 -3.56
N ALA A 315 40.11 17.76 -2.65
CA ALA A 315 40.09 17.04 -1.39
C ALA A 315 39.64 15.58 -1.62
N ILE A 316 40.44 14.65 -1.09
CA ILE A 316 40.13 13.22 -1.16
C ILE A 316 39.82 12.67 0.24
N VAL A 317 38.95 11.64 0.28
CA VAL A 317 38.61 10.91 1.49
C VAL A 317 38.75 9.40 1.24
N LEU A 318 39.15 8.69 2.27
CA LEU A 318 39.11 7.23 2.23
C LEU A 318 37.68 6.80 2.46
N LYS A 319 37.04 6.25 1.41
CA LYS A 319 35.70 5.70 1.49
C LYS A 319 35.76 4.21 1.74
N GLU A 320 34.91 3.74 2.62
CA GLU A 320 34.65 2.33 2.84
C GLU A 320 33.39 1.90 2.11
N PHE A 321 33.34 0.65 1.62
CA PHE A 321 32.18 0.13 0.93
C PHE A 321 30.96 0.10 1.85
N ASN A 322 29.85 0.67 1.38
CA ASN A 322 28.57 0.56 2.04
C ASN A 322 27.65 -0.33 1.21
N PRO A 323 27.39 -1.57 1.66
CA PRO A 323 26.57 -2.54 0.92
C PRO A 323 25.10 -2.13 0.78
N ASN A 324 24.65 -1.13 1.56
CA ASN A 324 23.32 -0.55 1.47
C ASN A 324 23.20 0.60 0.46
N SER A 325 24.31 1.01 -0.14
CA SER A 325 24.36 2.14 -1.09
C SER A 325 24.34 1.66 -2.53
N ARG A 326 23.16 1.68 -3.18
CA ARG A 326 23.04 1.35 -4.62
C ARG A 326 24.05 2.09 -5.51
N PRO A 327 24.28 3.40 -5.35
CA PRO A 327 25.31 4.10 -6.12
C PRO A 327 26.72 3.52 -5.95
N MET A 328 27.09 3.11 -4.72
CA MET A 328 28.41 2.49 -4.48
C MET A 328 28.51 1.09 -5.08
N ILE A 329 27.44 0.31 -5.01
CA ILE A 329 27.38 -1.02 -5.65
C ILE A 329 27.59 -0.87 -7.16
N ILE A 330 26.84 0.03 -7.80
CA ILE A 330 26.98 0.29 -9.23
C ILE A 330 28.41 0.71 -9.59
N ASP A 331 28.98 1.66 -8.84
CA ASP A 331 30.34 2.14 -9.06
C ASP A 331 31.39 1.02 -8.94
N ARG A 332 31.27 0.16 -7.93
CA ARG A 332 32.18 -0.98 -7.75
C ARG A 332 32.04 -2.06 -8.81
N LEU A 333 30.80 -2.44 -9.14
CA LEU A 333 30.53 -3.41 -10.20
C LEU A 333 31.04 -2.93 -11.56
N LYS A 334 30.88 -1.65 -11.89
CA LYS A 334 31.44 -1.06 -13.10
C LYS A 334 32.96 -1.08 -13.12
N LYS A 335 33.60 -0.58 -12.04
CA LYS A 335 35.06 -0.41 -12.00
C LYS A 335 35.84 -1.71 -11.90
N ILE A 336 35.30 -2.69 -11.18
CA ILE A 336 36.02 -3.95 -10.92
C ILE A 336 35.68 -5.01 -11.97
N TYR A 337 34.41 -5.07 -12.38
CA TYR A 337 33.92 -6.14 -13.27
C TYR A 337 33.49 -5.67 -14.67
N GLY A 338 33.61 -4.36 -14.95
CA GLY A 338 33.17 -3.81 -16.24
C GLY A 338 31.65 -3.94 -16.51
N TRP A 339 30.85 -4.13 -15.44
CA TRP A 339 29.42 -4.27 -15.60
C TRP A 339 28.75 -2.95 -15.96
N GLU A 340 27.89 -2.96 -16.99
CA GLU A 340 27.08 -1.81 -17.36
C GLU A 340 25.59 -2.11 -17.10
N PRO A 341 24.85 -1.19 -16.41
CA PRO A 341 23.42 -1.34 -16.19
C PRO A 341 22.66 -1.41 -17.50
N GLN A 342 21.69 -2.32 -17.58
CA GLN A 342 20.80 -2.47 -18.74
C GLN A 342 19.48 -1.72 -18.53
N ASP A 343 19.00 -1.64 -17.29
CA ASP A 343 17.72 -1.04 -16.94
C ASP A 343 17.88 0.28 -16.18
N PHE A 344 16.97 1.21 -16.46
CA PHE A 344 16.96 2.55 -15.86
C PHE A 344 15.56 2.92 -15.42
N THR A 345 15.46 3.70 -14.33
CA THR A 345 14.20 4.29 -13.90
C THR A 345 13.73 5.38 -14.86
N GLU A 346 12.47 5.82 -14.75
CA GLU A 346 11.94 6.97 -15.51
C GLU A 346 12.80 8.26 -15.38
N LYS A 347 13.52 8.39 -14.26
CA LYS A 347 14.46 9.49 -13.99
C LYS A 347 15.88 9.21 -14.50
N ASN A 348 16.05 8.16 -15.32
CA ASN A 348 17.32 7.73 -15.88
C ASN A 348 18.38 7.35 -14.85
N ASN A 349 17.97 6.85 -13.66
CA ASN A 349 18.88 6.26 -12.70
C ASN A 349 19.02 4.76 -12.97
N PRO A 350 20.25 4.18 -12.92
CA PRO A 350 20.46 2.75 -13.09
C PRO A 350 19.68 1.94 -12.05
N ILE A 351 19.05 0.84 -12.48
CA ILE A 351 18.35 -0.09 -11.62
C ILE A 351 19.33 -1.15 -11.14
N VAL A 352 19.46 -1.29 -9.83
CA VAL A 352 20.10 -2.41 -9.13
C VAL A 352 19.14 -2.90 -8.06
N ASN A 353 18.67 -4.12 -8.24
CA ASN A 353 17.80 -4.84 -7.32
C ASN A 353 18.30 -6.27 -7.15
N ASP A 354 17.64 -7.05 -6.31
CA ASP A 354 17.98 -8.45 -6.04
C ASP A 354 17.91 -9.32 -7.30
N GLU A 355 16.96 -9.09 -8.20
CA GLU A 355 16.83 -9.82 -9.47
C GLU A 355 18.05 -9.60 -10.38
N VAL A 356 18.45 -8.35 -10.59
CA VAL A 356 19.65 -8.00 -11.37
C VAL A 356 20.90 -8.61 -10.77
N LEU A 357 21.06 -8.54 -9.45
CA LEU A 357 22.24 -9.06 -8.76
C LEU A 357 22.31 -10.59 -8.83
N ARG A 358 21.18 -11.29 -8.69
CA ARG A 358 21.12 -12.76 -8.87
C ARG A 358 21.42 -13.18 -10.33
N ASP A 359 20.98 -12.39 -11.31
CA ASP A 359 21.37 -12.65 -12.70
C ASP A 359 22.89 -12.51 -12.88
N LEU A 360 23.52 -11.53 -12.25
CA LEU A 360 24.97 -11.32 -12.33
C LEU A 360 25.78 -12.46 -11.71
N SER A 361 25.27 -13.12 -10.69
CA SER A 361 25.91 -14.30 -10.04
C SER A 361 25.61 -15.63 -10.72
N ALA A 362 24.58 -15.68 -11.59
CA ALA A 362 24.09 -16.95 -12.15
C ALA A 362 25.09 -17.63 -13.08
N ALA A 363 25.32 -18.95 -12.87
CA ALA A 363 26.21 -19.76 -13.68
C ALA A 363 25.87 -19.77 -15.18
N LYS A 364 24.58 -19.65 -15.54
CA LYS A 364 24.11 -19.54 -16.94
C LYS A 364 24.75 -18.39 -17.73
N ARG A 365 25.31 -17.38 -17.05
CA ARG A 365 26.03 -16.27 -17.71
C ARG A 365 27.30 -16.75 -18.38
N ALA A 366 28.06 -17.67 -17.72
CA ALA A 366 29.24 -18.24 -18.31
C ALA A 366 28.93 -19.05 -19.60
N GLU A 367 27.78 -19.72 -19.62
CA GLU A 367 27.28 -20.44 -20.79
C GLU A 367 26.99 -19.49 -21.96
N ASN A 368 26.66 -18.28 -21.69
CA ASN A 368 26.38 -17.20 -22.67
C ASN A 368 27.64 -16.32 -22.96
N GLY A 369 28.83 -16.71 -22.46
CA GLY A 369 30.06 -15.92 -22.63
C GLY A 369 30.11 -14.60 -21.86
N LEU A 370 29.24 -14.42 -20.85
CA LEU A 370 29.19 -13.24 -20.01
C LEU A 370 29.93 -13.50 -18.68
N PRO A 371 30.56 -12.46 -18.08
CA PRO A 371 31.23 -12.62 -16.79
C PRO A 371 30.24 -12.96 -15.68
N VAL A 372 30.58 -13.94 -14.86
CA VAL A 372 29.88 -14.26 -13.61
C VAL A 372 30.54 -13.45 -12.49
N ILE A 373 29.70 -12.81 -11.67
CA ILE A 373 30.13 -11.98 -10.54
C ILE A 373 29.63 -12.62 -9.23
N PRO A 374 30.40 -13.51 -8.60
CA PRO A 374 29.93 -14.28 -7.44
C PRO A 374 29.47 -13.42 -6.27
N ILE A 375 30.17 -12.31 -5.97
CA ILE A 375 29.81 -11.39 -4.86
C ILE A 375 28.42 -10.76 -5.06
N ALA A 376 27.88 -10.75 -6.28
CA ALA A 376 26.56 -10.22 -6.55
C ALA A 376 25.46 -11.02 -5.85
N GLU A 377 25.68 -12.33 -5.57
CA GLU A 377 24.75 -13.12 -4.77
C GLU A 377 24.68 -12.63 -3.32
N ASP A 378 25.84 -12.37 -2.70
CA ASP A 378 25.87 -11.81 -1.33
C ASP A 378 25.18 -10.43 -1.28
N LEU A 379 25.38 -9.60 -2.31
CA LEU A 379 24.70 -8.31 -2.43
C LEU A 379 23.17 -8.46 -2.60
N ALA A 380 22.71 -9.45 -3.34
CA ALA A 380 21.29 -9.77 -3.48
C ALA A 380 20.69 -10.22 -2.14
N GLU A 381 21.42 -11.06 -1.39
CA GLU A 381 21.00 -11.49 -0.05
C GLU A 381 20.93 -10.30 0.93
N ILE A 382 21.88 -9.36 0.90
CA ILE A 382 21.83 -8.14 1.72
C ILE A 382 20.55 -7.35 1.43
N PHE A 383 20.17 -7.18 0.16
CA PHE A 383 18.92 -6.50 -0.19
C PHE A 383 17.69 -7.26 0.28
N TYR A 384 17.72 -8.57 0.18
CA TYR A 384 16.67 -9.45 0.67
C TYR A 384 16.48 -9.29 2.19
N TYR A 385 17.54 -9.48 2.99
CA TYR A 385 17.48 -9.36 4.44
C TYR A 385 17.11 -7.93 4.89
N LYS A 386 17.65 -6.91 4.24
CA LYS A 386 17.28 -5.51 4.50
C LYS A 386 15.79 -5.26 4.28
N LYS A 387 15.21 -5.83 3.21
CA LYS A 387 13.77 -5.74 2.95
C LYS A 387 12.96 -6.40 4.07
N ARG A 388 13.39 -7.58 4.54
CA ARG A 388 12.70 -8.28 5.63
C ARG A 388 12.84 -7.53 6.97
N LEU A 389 14.02 -7.06 7.31
CA LEU A 389 14.26 -6.21 8.48
C LEU A 389 13.41 -4.94 8.43
N GLY A 390 13.32 -4.28 7.27
CA GLY A 390 12.45 -3.12 7.07
C GLY A 390 10.97 -3.41 7.32
N GLN A 391 10.50 -4.63 7.04
CA GLN A 391 9.14 -5.05 7.34
C GLN A 391 8.96 -5.39 8.83
N VAL A 392 9.91 -6.14 9.41
CA VAL A 392 9.79 -6.66 10.78
C VAL A 392 10.10 -5.59 11.82
N ALA A 393 11.22 -4.85 11.69
CA ALA A 393 11.77 -4.01 12.76
C ALA A 393 12.22 -2.59 12.34
N ASP A 394 12.97 -2.42 11.23
CA ASP A 394 13.74 -1.18 10.98
C ASP A 394 12.94 -0.09 10.24
N GLY A 395 11.82 -0.41 9.63
CA GLY A 395 11.02 0.55 8.86
C GLY A 395 10.17 1.44 9.76
N SER A 396 9.89 2.66 9.32
CA SER A 396 8.95 3.58 10.01
C SER A 396 7.53 3.03 10.13
N GLN A 397 7.21 1.97 9.40
CA GLN A 397 5.97 1.22 9.46
C GLN A 397 6.28 -0.29 9.59
N SER A 398 7.29 -0.61 10.41
CA SER A 398 7.61 -2.01 10.73
C SER A 398 6.55 -2.62 11.63
N TRP A 399 6.45 -3.94 11.62
CA TRP A 399 5.44 -4.64 12.43
C TRP A 399 5.69 -4.43 13.92
N ILE A 400 6.94 -4.61 14.40
CA ILE A 400 7.30 -4.40 15.81
C ILE A 400 7.00 -2.95 16.24
N GLY A 401 7.42 -1.96 15.44
CA GLY A 401 7.19 -0.55 15.74
C GLY A 401 5.73 -0.08 15.59
N SER A 402 4.85 -0.95 15.06
CA SER A 402 3.42 -0.66 14.88
C SER A 402 2.52 -1.34 15.91
N ILE A 403 3.09 -2.08 16.85
CA ILE A 403 2.32 -2.70 17.94
C ILE A 403 1.86 -1.59 18.89
N ARG A 404 0.59 -1.53 19.17
CA ARG A 404 0.05 -0.66 20.22
C ARG A 404 0.22 -1.31 21.58
N GLU A 405 0.79 -0.58 22.53
CA GLU A 405 1.10 -1.09 23.88
C GLU A 405 -0.17 -1.45 24.67
N ASP A 406 -1.26 -0.69 24.50
CA ASP A 406 -2.54 -0.91 25.18
C ASP A 406 -3.24 -2.20 24.78
N THR A 407 -3.02 -2.69 23.55
CA THR A 407 -3.72 -3.86 23.02
C THR A 407 -2.80 -5.03 22.68
N GLY A 408 -1.50 -4.80 22.52
CA GLY A 408 -0.56 -5.79 21.99
C GLY A 408 -0.83 -6.18 20.54
N ARG A 409 -1.55 -5.34 19.77
CA ARG A 409 -2.03 -5.63 18.42
C ARG A 409 -1.49 -4.63 17.42
N ILE A 410 -1.47 -5.04 16.14
CA ILE A 410 -1.16 -4.18 15.01
C ILE A 410 -2.48 -3.67 14.42
N HIS A 411 -2.71 -2.37 14.49
CA HIS A 411 -3.90 -1.70 13.96
C HIS A 411 -3.61 -1.11 12.57
N ALA A 412 -3.53 -2.02 11.58
CA ALA A 412 -3.21 -1.64 10.22
C ALA A 412 -4.36 -0.89 9.54
N ARG A 413 -4.06 0.24 8.91
CA ARG A 413 -5.05 1.01 8.18
C ARG A 413 -5.31 0.41 6.81
N ILE A 414 -6.57 0.11 6.52
CA ILE A 414 -7.06 -0.39 5.23
C ILE A 414 -7.89 0.70 4.56
N ASN A 415 -7.43 1.18 3.40
CA ASN A 415 -8.20 2.09 2.56
C ASN A 415 -8.84 1.30 1.41
N PRO A 416 -10.15 1.04 1.43
CA PRO A 416 -10.81 0.20 0.43
C PRO A 416 -10.77 0.77 -0.99
N GLY A 417 -10.75 2.10 -1.13
CA GLY A 417 -10.66 2.82 -2.41
C GLY A 417 -9.26 3.36 -2.72
N GLY A 418 -8.19 2.69 -2.30
CA GLY A 418 -6.82 3.21 -2.32
C GLY A 418 -6.13 3.25 -3.69
N THR A 419 -6.71 2.68 -4.73
CA THR A 419 -6.13 2.62 -6.08
C THR A 419 -7.11 3.07 -7.16
N VAL A 420 -6.61 3.41 -8.34
CA VAL A 420 -7.46 3.78 -9.51
C VAL A 420 -8.37 2.65 -10.00
N THR A 421 -8.05 1.40 -9.66
CA THR A 421 -8.87 0.22 -9.91
C THR A 421 -9.77 -0.13 -8.73
N ASN A 422 -9.85 0.77 -7.76
CA ASN A 422 -10.65 0.63 -6.54
C ASN A 422 -10.29 -0.57 -5.65
N ARG A 423 -9.08 -1.13 -5.80
CA ARG A 423 -8.52 -2.10 -4.87
C ARG A 423 -8.09 -1.43 -3.57
N ALA A 424 -8.15 -2.16 -2.47
CA ALA A 424 -7.66 -1.70 -1.19
C ALA A 424 -6.15 -1.42 -1.22
N SER A 425 -5.74 -0.44 -0.42
CA SER A 425 -4.34 -0.21 -0.06
C SER A 425 -4.16 -0.25 1.46
N HIS A 426 -2.99 -0.71 1.90
CA HIS A 426 -2.68 -0.93 3.31
C HIS A 426 -1.53 -0.06 3.74
N SER A 427 -1.60 0.45 4.97
CA SER A 427 -0.56 1.30 5.56
C SER A 427 -0.60 1.23 7.08
N LYS A 428 0.46 1.62 7.71
CA LYS A 428 0.61 1.76 9.17
C LYS A 428 0.30 0.49 9.99
N PRO A 429 0.88 -0.67 9.67
CA PRO A 429 1.77 -1.02 8.57
C PRO A 429 1.04 -1.59 7.36
N ASN A 430 1.78 -1.86 6.26
CA ASN A 430 1.23 -2.57 5.11
C ASN A 430 1.25 -4.08 5.34
N ILE A 431 0.17 -4.64 5.89
CA ILE A 431 0.01 -6.08 6.15
C ILE A 431 -0.27 -6.91 4.88
N ALA A 432 -0.66 -6.27 3.77
CA ALA A 432 -0.85 -6.99 2.50
C ALA A 432 0.48 -7.50 1.89
N GLN A 433 1.62 -7.04 2.39
CA GLN A 433 2.94 -7.47 1.94
C GLN A 433 3.60 -8.53 2.83
N VAL A 434 2.85 -9.12 3.76
CA VAL A 434 3.34 -10.28 4.52
C VAL A 434 3.68 -11.41 3.54
N PRO A 435 4.91 -11.97 3.57
CA PRO A 435 5.33 -12.96 2.59
C PRO A 435 4.45 -14.20 2.60
N LYS A 436 4.21 -14.75 1.42
CA LYS A 436 3.43 -16.00 1.30
C LYS A 436 4.23 -17.20 1.83
N VAL A 437 3.52 -18.17 2.38
CA VAL A 437 4.10 -19.48 2.73
C VAL A 437 4.48 -20.23 1.46
N VAL A 438 5.71 -20.72 1.39
CA VAL A 438 6.20 -21.54 0.31
C VAL A 438 6.14 -23.00 0.73
N ALA A 439 5.53 -23.85 -0.11
CA ALA A 439 5.52 -25.29 0.09
C ALA A 439 6.01 -25.98 -1.18
N LYS A 440 6.82 -27.03 -1.00
CA LYS A 440 7.30 -27.88 -2.09
C LYS A 440 6.83 -29.32 -1.89
N LYS A 441 6.60 -30.01 -3.00
CA LYS A 441 6.28 -31.42 -3.00
C LYS A 441 7.58 -32.23 -3.02
N PHE A 442 7.69 -33.16 -2.10
CA PHE A 442 8.83 -34.09 -2.00
C PHE A 442 8.32 -35.53 -2.13
N PRO A 443 9.08 -36.43 -2.75
CA PRO A 443 8.71 -37.83 -2.79
C PRO A 443 8.71 -38.40 -1.36
N VAL A 444 7.71 -39.18 -1.06
CA VAL A 444 7.69 -39.98 0.18
C VAL A 444 8.67 -41.15 -0.01
N LEU A 445 9.63 -41.27 0.89
CA LEU A 445 10.64 -42.37 0.82
C LEU A 445 10.16 -43.54 1.68
N ASP A 446 10.54 -44.76 1.28
CA ASP A 446 10.43 -45.96 2.10
C ASP A 446 11.58 -46.05 3.12
N ASP A 447 11.62 -47.11 3.90
CA ASP A 447 12.64 -47.34 4.94
C ASP A 447 14.04 -47.53 4.37
N GLU A 448 14.15 -47.82 3.06
CA GLU A 448 15.40 -48.01 2.31
C GLU A 448 15.85 -46.70 1.61
N GLY A 449 15.05 -45.61 1.70
CA GLY A 449 15.36 -44.33 1.09
C GLY A 449 14.94 -44.19 -0.37
N ASN A 450 14.18 -45.12 -0.94
CA ASN A 450 13.65 -45.04 -2.28
C ASN A 450 12.28 -44.36 -2.32
N PRO A 451 11.91 -43.65 -3.41
CA PRO A 451 10.58 -43.07 -3.55
C PRO A 451 9.49 -44.15 -3.55
N LYS A 452 8.51 -44.04 -2.65
CA LYS A 452 7.27 -44.84 -2.70
C LYS A 452 6.51 -44.50 -3.96
N LEU A 453 6.14 -45.55 -4.74
CA LEU A 453 5.44 -45.41 -6.00
C LEU A 453 3.95 -45.69 -5.79
N LYS A 454 3.13 -45.04 -6.59
CA LYS A 454 1.71 -45.34 -6.77
C LYS A 454 1.55 -46.52 -7.74
N ASP A 455 0.33 -47.02 -7.91
CA ASP A 455 0.02 -48.12 -8.84
C ASP A 455 0.35 -47.78 -10.31
N ASP A 456 0.40 -46.50 -10.68
CA ASP A 456 0.79 -45.99 -11.99
C ASP A 456 2.31 -45.79 -12.17
N GLY A 457 3.11 -46.18 -11.18
CA GLY A 457 4.58 -46.04 -11.20
C GLY A 457 5.08 -44.62 -10.88
N THR A 458 4.20 -43.65 -10.60
CA THR A 458 4.63 -42.30 -10.23
C THR A 458 4.92 -42.20 -8.72
N PRO A 459 5.89 -41.33 -8.29
CA PRO A 459 6.20 -41.17 -6.89
C PRO A 459 4.99 -40.61 -6.08
N VAL A 460 4.79 -41.14 -4.89
CA VAL A 460 3.88 -40.55 -3.89
C VAL A 460 4.53 -39.27 -3.39
N MET A 461 3.89 -38.11 -3.63
CA MET A 461 4.41 -36.81 -3.25
C MET A 461 3.70 -36.28 -2.01
N LYS A 462 4.47 -35.75 -1.03
CA LYS A 462 3.97 -35.06 0.15
C LYS A 462 4.42 -33.61 0.11
N SER A 463 3.47 -32.70 0.36
CA SER A 463 3.78 -31.27 0.48
C SER A 463 4.43 -30.99 1.84
N ARG A 464 5.53 -30.25 1.84
CA ARG A 464 6.21 -29.73 3.05
C ARG A 464 6.34 -28.23 2.94
N VAL A 465 5.92 -27.53 3.99
CA VAL A 465 6.15 -26.09 4.15
C VAL A 465 7.64 -25.84 4.37
N LEU A 466 8.17 -24.91 3.62
CA LEU A 466 9.56 -24.45 3.76
C LEU A 466 9.61 -23.31 4.77
N LYS A 467 10.60 -23.35 5.65
CA LYS A 467 10.84 -22.34 6.68
C LYS A 467 12.12 -21.58 6.38
N ASP A 468 12.37 -20.57 7.13
CA ASP A 468 13.57 -19.76 7.10
C ASP A 468 13.90 -19.27 5.67
N ARG A 469 15.17 -19.15 5.33
CA ARG A 469 15.60 -18.69 4.02
C ARG A 469 15.14 -19.58 2.85
N GLU A 470 15.03 -20.90 3.08
CA GLU A 470 14.53 -21.85 2.06
C GLU A 470 13.08 -21.52 1.64
N GLY A 471 12.27 -21.05 2.56
CA GLY A 471 10.87 -20.61 2.35
C GLY A 471 10.69 -19.10 2.24
N ASP A 472 11.75 -18.34 1.94
CA ASP A 472 11.74 -16.87 1.90
C ASP A 472 11.20 -16.22 3.20
N HIS A 473 11.38 -16.90 4.33
CA HIS A 473 10.80 -16.55 5.65
C HIS A 473 9.27 -16.35 5.62
N GLY A 474 8.57 -16.87 4.62
CA GLY A 474 7.13 -16.70 4.48
C GLY A 474 6.36 -17.30 5.65
N TYR A 475 6.72 -18.53 6.06
CA TYR A 475 6.13 -19.17 7.24
C TYR A 475 6.47 -18.39 8.52
N ASN A 476 7.75 -18.03 8.71
CA ASN A 476 8.21 -17.31 9.91
C ASN A 476 7.52 -15.94 10.07
N CYS A 477 7.23 -15.25 8.97
CA CYS A 477 6.51 -13.97 9.00
C CYS A 477 5.02 -14.14 9.30
N ARG A 478 4.36 -15.16 8.71
CA ARG A 478 2.92 -15.38 8.92
C ARG A 478 2.60 -15.92 10.29
N GLU A 479 3.45 -16.76 10.88
CA GLU A 479 3.24 -17.28 12.24
C GLU A 479 3.35 -16.22 13.35
N LEU A 480 3.76 -14.99 13.04
CA LEU A 480 3.77 -13.86 13.95
C LEU A 480 2.35 -13.26 14.16
N PHE A 481 1.46 -13.44 13.19
CA PHE A 481 0.07 -12.99 13.24
C PHE A 481 -0.76 -14.10 13.85
N ILE A 482 -1.18 -13.91 15.09
CA ILE A 482 -1.80 -14.93 15.94
C ILE A 482 -3.22 -14.55 16.33
N VAL A 483 -3.91 -15.45 17.04
CA VAL A 483 -5.14 -15.15 17.79
C VAL A 483 -4.95 -15.53 19.24
N PRO A 484 -5.66 -14.90 20.20
CA PRO A 484 -5.55 -15.21 21.61
C PRO A 484 -6.09 -16.62 21.92
N GLU A 485 -5.79 -17.12 23.11
CA GLU A 485 -6.42 -18.35 23.63
C GLU A 485 -7.95 -18.23 23.66
N GLY A 486 -8.65 -19.30 23.29
CA GLY A 486 -10.10 -19.32 23.12
C GLY A 486 -10.60 -18.77 21.79
N TRP A 487 -9.69 -18.51 20.84
CA TRP A 487 -10.03 -18.09 19.48
C TRP A 487 -9.31 -18.95 18.43
N VAL A 488 -9.93 -19.08 17.26
CA VAL A 488 -9.40 -19.78 16.10
C VAL A 488 -9.29 -18.82 14.93
N LEU A 489 -8.17 -18.87 14.19
CA LEU A 489 -7.98 -18.09 12.98
C LEU A 489 -8.50 -18.86 11.76
N ILE A 490 -9.42 -18.25 11.01
CA ILE A 490 -9.94 -18.74 9.73
C ILE A 490 -9.48 -17.81 8.63
N GLY A 491 -8.80 -18.38 7.63
CA GLY A 491 -8.46 -17.68 6.38
C GLY A 491 -9.32 -18.19 5.23
N ALA A 492 -9.86 -17.28 4.43
CA ALA A 492 -10.64 -17.59 3.23
C ALA A 492 -10.16 -16.77 2.04
N ASP A 493 -10.10 -17.39 0.85
CA ASP A 493 -9.63 -16.79 -0.41
C ASP A 493 -10.61 -17.08 -1.54
N GLN A 494 -10.93 -16.07 -2.35
CA GLN A 494 -11.80 -16.20 -3.52
C GLN A 494 -11.04 -16.77 -4.72
N LYS A 495 -11.23 -18.04 -5.00
CA LYS A 495 -10.53 -18.75 -6.06
C LYS A 495 -10.76 -18.12 -7.43
N GLY A 496 -9.69 -17.58 -8.02
CA GLY A 496 -9.66 -17.17 -9.43
C GLY A 496 -10.57 -16.00 -9.78
N ILE A 497 -10.70 -15.02 -8.89
CA ILE A 497 -11.63 -13.88 -9.03
C ILE A 497 -11.47 -13.13 -10.35
N GLU A 498 -10.24 -12.93 -10.86
CA GLU A 498 -10.01 -12.25 -12.14
C GLU A 498 -10.54 -13.05 -13.33
N LEU A 499 -10.44 -14.38 -13.31
CA LEU A 499 -10.99 -15.23 -14.38
C LEU A 499 -12.50 -15.33 -14.31
N ARG A 500 -13.09 -15.25 -13.11
CA ARG A 500 -14.54 -15.15 -12.91
C ARG A 500 -15.06 -13.80 -13.39
N ALA A 501 -14.37 -12.71 -13.07
CA ALA A 501 -14.68 -11.39 -13.61
C ALA A 501 -14.57 -11.35 -15.14
N LEU A 502 -13.56 -12.00 -15.72
CA LEU A 502 -13.43 -12.16 -17.17
C LEU A 502 -14.60 -12.96 -17.77
N ALA A 503 -14.96 -14.09 -17.16
CA ALA A 503 -16.08 -14.92 -17.58
C ALA A 503 -17.40 -14.15 -17.59
N HIS A 504 -17.65 -13.37 -16.53
CA HIS A 504 -18.81 -12.48 -16.45
C HIS A 504 -18.80 -11.41 -17.56
N ALA A 505 -17.68 -10.73 -17.76
CA ALA A 505 -17.54 -9.70 -18.78
C ALA A 505 -17.64 -10.26 -20.23
N MET A 506 -17.34 -11.54 -20.43
CA MET A 506 -17.46 -12.22 -21.73
C MET A 506 -18.86 -12.76 -21.98
N TRP A 507 -19.69 -12.90 -20.96
CA TRP A 507 -21.02 -13.54 -21.04
C TRP A 507 -21.89 -12.99 -22.15
N GLU A 508 -21.93 -11.68 -22.33
CA GLU A 508 -22.70 -11.00 -23.39
C GLU A 508 -22.27 -11.39 -24.82
N PHE A 509 -21.05 -11.93 -24.98
CA PHE A 509 -20.45 -12.26 -26.27
C PHE A 509 -20.39 -13.77 -26.57
N ASP A 510 -20.59 -14.65 -25.54
CA ASP A 510 -20.46 -16.11 -25.70
C ASP A 510 -21.51 -16.93 -24.96
N ASP A 511 -22.57 -16.29 -24.45
CA ASP A 511 -23.67 -16.93 -23.71
C ASP A 511 -23.15 -17.84 -22.58
N GLY A 512 -22.03 -17.45 -21.92
CA GLY A 512 -21.45 -18.17 -20.81
C GLY A 512 -20.57 -19.37 -21.17
N ALA A 513 -20.21 -19.53 -22.44
CA ALA A 513 -19.36 -20.66 -22.86
C ALA A 513 -18.01 -20.69 -22.13
N TYR A 514 -17.36 -19.51 -21.91
CA TYR A 514 -16.13 -19.43 -21.15
C TYR A 514 -16.36 -19.71 -19.64
N ALA A 515 -17.47 -19.23 -19.09
CA ALA A 515 -17.85 -19.52 -17.71
C ALA A 515 -18.01 -21.02 -17.45
N LYS A 516 -18.62 -21.73 -18.40
CA LYS A 516 -18.75 -23.20 -18.32
C LYS A 516 -17.39 -23.89 -18.29
N ILE A 517 -16.44 -23.49 -19.13
CA ILE A 517 -15.07 -24.03 -19.12
C ILE A 517 -14.38 -23.75 -17.76
N LEU A 518 -14.59 -22.55 -17.20
CA LEU A 518 -13.99 -22.16 -15.93
C LEU A 518 -14.56 -22.94 -14.72
N LEU A 519 -15.86 -23.23 -14.72
CA LEU A 519 -16.55 -23.86 -13.59
C LEU A 519 -16.51 -25.38 -13.63
N GLU A 520 -16.64 -25.97 -14.83
CA GLU A 520 -16.78 -27.42 -15.03
C GLU A 520 -15.49 -28.10 -15.53
N GLY A 521 -14.51 -27.34 -16.01
CA GLY A 521 -13.28 -27.84 -16.60
C GLY A 521 -11.99 -27.25 -16.01
N ASP A 522 -10.88 -27.43 -16.73
CA ASP A 522 -9.61 -26.71 -16.44
C ASP A 522 -9.39 -25.62 -17.50
N VAL A 523 -9.68 -24.38 -17.11
CA VAL A 523 -9.52 -23.23 -17.98
C VAL A 523 -8.07 -23.00 -18.40
N HIS A 524 -7.10 -23.37 -17.56
CA HIS A 524 -5.69 -23.24 -17.92
C HIS A 524 -5.25 -24.26 -18.94
N ASP A 525 -5.80 -25.49 -18.90
CA ASP A 525 -5.58 -26.49 -19.95
C ASP A 525 -6.22 -26.05 -21.28
N ALA A 526 -7.43 -25.48 -21.22
CA ALA A 526 -8.06 -24.91 -22.41
C ALA A 526 -7.22 -23.78 -23.04
N HIS A 527 -6.62 -22.93 -22.22
CA HIS A 527 -5.69 -21.88 -22.69
C HIS A 527 -4.40 -22.47 -23.25
N THR A 528 -3.85 -23.53 -22.62
CA THR A 528 -2.63 -24.22 -23.05
C THR A 528 -2.81 -24.82 -24.44
N GLN A 529 -3.94 -25.51 -24.66
CA GLN A 529 -4.32 -26.04 -25.96
C GLN A 529 -4.55 -24.96 -27.01
N ALA A 530 -5.24 -23.86 -26.62
CA ALA A 530 -5.51 -22.74 -27.51
C ALA A 530 -4.24 -22.08 -28.06
N MET A 531 -3.22 -21.95 -27.22
CA MET A 531 -1.94 -21.36 -27.60
C MET A 531 -0.95 -22.38 -28.20
N GLY A 532 -1.20 -23.68 -28.03
CA GLY A 532 -0.29 -24.76 -28.44
C GLY A 532 0.98 -24.79 -27.61
N LEU A 533 0.86 -24.55 -26.31
CA LEU A 533 1.99 -24.58 -25.36
C LEU A 533 2.18 -25.99 -24.77
N ASP A 534 3.41 -26.23 -24.32
CA ASP A 534 3.84 -27.48 -23.69
C ASP A 534 3.67 -27.47 -22.15
N SER A 535 3.33 -26.30 -21.58
CA SER A 535 3.29 -26.10 -20.14
C SER A 535 2.05 -25.30 -19.72
N ARG A 536 1.28 -25.90 -18.82
CA ARG A 536 0.14 -25.27 -18.14
C ARG A 536 0.57 -24.04 -17.31
N ASP A 537 1.73 -24.08 -16.68
CA ASP A 537 2.24 -22.97 -15.88
C ASP A 537 2.64 -21.77 -16.74
N LYS A 538 3.26 -22.02 -17.92
CA LYS A 538 3.53 -20.94 -18.89
C LYS A 538 2.24 -20.30 -19.37
N SER A 539 1.21 -21.11 -19.67
CA SER A 539 -0.11 -20.64 -20.06
C SER A 539 -0.75 -19.80 -18.97
N LYS A 540 -0.75 -20.28 -17.73
CA LYS A 540 -1.25 -19.52 -16.58
C LYS A 540 -0.55 -18.17 -16.43
N THR A 541 0.76 -18.15 -16.46
CA THR A 541 1.56 -16.91 -16.35
C THR A 541 1.27 -15.95 -17.49
N PHE A 542 1.14 -16.48 -18.73
CA PHE A 542 0.82 -15.68 -19.90
C PHE A 542 -0.56 -15.00 -19.80
N ILE A 543 -1.59 -15.75 -19.39
CA ILE A 543 -2.96 -15.22 -19.24
C ILE A 543 -2.98 -14.09 -18.23
N TYR A 544 -2.43 -14.30 -17.04
CA TYR A 544 -2.42 -13.25 -16.03
C TYR A 544 -1.60 -12.03 -16.48
N ALA A 545 -0.43 -12.25 -17.10
CA ALA A 545 0.35 -11.14 -17.66
C ALA A 545 -0.46 -10.33 -18.69
N MET A 546 -1.19 -11.03 -19.58
CA MET A 546 -2.05 -10.37 -20.58
C MET A 546 -3.20 -9.59 -19.94
N LEU A 547 -3.89 -10.19 -18.96
CA LEU A 547 -4.99 -9.54 -18.24
C LEU A 547 -4.49 -8.32 -17.46
N TYR A 548 -3.27 -8.35 -16.95
CA TYR A 548 -2.61 -7.20 -16.30
C TYR A 548 -2.01 -6.17 -17.28
N GLY A 549 -2.29 -6.32 -18.58
CA GLY A 549 -1.94 -5.32 -19.59
C GLY A 549 -0.53 -5.43 -20.16
N ALA A 550 0.15 -6.57 -19.95
CA ALA A 550 1.46 -6.80 -20.53
C ALA A 550 1.41 -6.73 -22.06
N GLN A 551 2.38 -6.02 -22.64
CA GLN A 551 2.53 -5.89 -24.08
C GLN A 551 3.31 -7.09 -24.66
N ASP A 552 3.31 -7.23 -25.99
CA ASP A 552 3.83 -8.40 -26.70
C ASP A 552 5.27 -8.77 -26.34
N PHE A 553 6.14 -7.80 -26.06
CA PHE A 553 7.50 -8.08 -25.61
C PHE A 553 7.50 -8.89 -24.29
N LYS A 554 6.78 -8.39 -23.28
CA LYS A 554 6.69 -9.07 -21.98
C LYS A 554 5.97 -10.41 -22.09
N LEU A 555 4.93 -10.50 -22.91
CA LEU A 555 4.23 -11.77 -23.17
C LEU A 555 5.16 -12.81 -23.83
N GLY A 556 5.98 -12.41 -24.80
CA GLY A 556 6.93 -13.29 -25.45
C GLY A 556 8.04 -13.76 -24.51
N THR A 557 8.59 -12.87 -23.69
CA THR A 557 9.61 -13.24 -22.69
C THR A 557 9.04 -14.06 -21.53
N THR A 558 7.74 -14.02 -21.29
CA THR A 558 7.08 -14.92 -20.34
C THR A 558 7.03 -16.35 -20.85
N ILE A 559 6.87 -16.56 -22.15
CA ILE A 559 6.88 -17.89 -22.78
C ILE A 559 8.31 -18.41 -22.93
N ASP A 560 9.21 -17.53 -23.42
CA ASP A 560 10.62 -17.85 -23.60
C ASP A 560 11.51 -16.71 -23.06
N PRO A 561 12.00 -16.86 -21.81
CA PRO A 561 12.87 -15.87 -21.19
C PRO A 561 14.18 -15.60 -21.96
N SER A 562 14.67 -16.57 -22.76
CA SER A 562 15.90 -16.39 -23.55
C SER A 562 15.77 -15.30 -24.61
N LEU A 563 14.54 -14.95 -24.98
CA LEU A 563 14.25 -13.89 -25.96
C LEU A 563 14.34 -12.47 -25.37
N ALA A 564 14.69 -12.30 -24.11
CA ALA A 564 14.88 -10.98 -23.51
C ALA A 564 15.94 -10.14 -24.24
N LEU A 565 16.97 -10.78 -24.79
CA LEU A 565 18.02 -10.18 -25.61
C LEU A 565 17.62 -9.94 -27.09
N TYR A 566 16.43 -10.42 -27.49
CA TYR A 566 15.95 -10.36 -28.88
C TYR A 566 14.55 -9.73 -28.95
N PRO A 567 14.40 -8.39 -28.71
CA PRO A 567 13.11 -7.75 -28.55
C PRO A 567 12.13 -7.97 -29.71
N ALA A 568 12.61 -8.01 -30.93
CA ALA A 568 11.77 -8.25 -32.12
C ALA A 568 11.19 -9.67 -32.12
N LYS A 569 11.98 -10.70 -31.77
CA LYS A 569 11.53 -12.08 -31.67
C LYS A 569 10.57 -12.28 -30.51
N ALA A 570 10.86 -11.66 -29.34
CA ALA A 570 9.98 -11.69 -28.20
C ALA A 570 8.62 -11.08 -28.52
N LYS A 571 8.60 -9.89 -29.16
CA LYS A 571 7.33 -9.24 -29.59
C LYS A 571 6.56 -10.13 -30.59
N ALA A 572 7.24 -10.73 -31.57
CA ALA A 572 6.59 -11.61 -32.54
C ALA A 572 5.95 -12.84 -31.87
N LEU A 573 6.66 -13.49 -30.94
CA LEU A 573 6.14 -14.64 -30.19
C LEU A 573 4.94 -14.24 -29.32
N GLY A 574 5.03 -13.14 -28.58
CA GLY A 574 3.93 -12.65 -27.74
C GLY A 574 2.67 -12.32 -28.52
N ALA A 575 2.83 -11.62 -29.66
CA ALA A 575 1.74 -11.31 -30.59
C ALA A 575 1.09 -12.59 -31.16
N GLN A 576 1.90 -13.56 -31.56
CA GLN A 576 1.41 -14.85 -32.08
C GLN A 576 0.58 -15.62 -31.03
N MET A 577 1.08 -15.73 -29.81
CA MET A 577 0.38 -16.43 -28.73
C MET A 577 -0.95 -15.73 -28.40
N ARG A 578 -0.93 -14.41 -28.31
CA ARG A 578 -2.16 -13.60 -28.09
C ARG A 578 -3.18 -13.81 -29.20
N GLU A 579 -2.79 -13.78 -30.45
CA GLU A 579 -3.72 -14.01 -31.57
C GLU A 579 -4.28 -15.42 -31.59
N ARG A 580 -3.48 -16.45 -31.28
CA ARG A 580 -3.96 -17.83 -31.13
C ARG A 580 -5.04 -17.94 -30.06
N LEU A 581 -4.77 -17.34 -28.87
CA LEU A 581 -5.74 -17.30 -27.77
C LEU A 581 -7.04 -16.60 -28.17
N MET A 582 -6.95 -15.40 -28.76
CA MET A 582 -8.11 -14.63 -29.19
C MET A 582 -8.88 -15.28 -30.35
N SER A 583 -8.22 -16.08 -31.18
CA SER A 583 -8.88 -16.86 -32.24
C SER A 583 -9.67 -18.03 -31.66
N ARG A 584 -9.18 -18.65 -30.59
CA ARG A 584 -9.91 -19.74 -29.89
C ARG A 584 -11.04 -19.21 -29.02
N PHE A 585 -10.91 -17.99 -28.47
CA PHE A 585 -11.90 -17.30 -27.65
C PHE A 585 -12.33 -15.98 -28.31
N PRO A 586 -13.18 -16.01 -29.36
CA PRO A 586 -13.59 -14.81 -30.09
C PRO A 586 -14.26 -13.76 -29.20
N ALA A 587 -15.01 -14.18 -28.18
CA ALA A 587 -15.63 -13.30 -27.19
C ALA A 587 -14.62 -12.43 -26.45
N LEU A 588 -13.43 -12.96 -26.14
CA LEU A 588 -12.35 -12.19 -25.54
C LEU A 588 -11.90 -11.05 -26.48
N LYS A 589 -11.80 -11.33 -27.79
CA LYS A 589 -11.45 -10.30 -28.79
C LYS A 589 -12.54 -9.23 -28.90
N MET A 590 -13.81 -9.62 -28.81
CA MET A 590 -14.95 -8.70 -28.82
C MET A 590 -14.96 -7.83 -27.55
N LEU A 591 -14.80 -8.42 -26.38
CA LEU A 591 -14.69 -7.71 -25.10
C LEU A 591 -13.57 -6.66 -25.13
N VAL A 592 -12.34 -7.05 -25.53
CA VAL A 592 -11.21 -6.12 -25.62
C VAL A 592 -11.54 -4.91 -26.50
N LYS A 593 -12.19 -5.15 -27.66
CA LYS A 593 -12.60 -4.07 -28.56
C LYS A 593 -13.67 -3.16 -27.95
N ALA A 594 -14.68 -3.75 -27.28
CA ALA A 594 -15.77 -3.01 -26.63
C ALA A 594 -15.23 -2.12 -25.51
N VAL A 595 -14.41 -2.67 -24.64
CA VAL A 595 -13.79 -1.94 -23.51
C VAL A 595 -12.85 -0.84 -24.01
N GLN A 596 -12.04 -1.10 -25.03
CA GLN A 596 -11.19 -0.09 -25.65
C GLN A 596 -11.96 1.02 -26.36
N LYS A 597 -13.13 0.72 -26.90
CA LYS A 597 -14.04 1.72 -27.50
C LYS A 597 -14.59 2.63 -26.40
N GLN A 598 -15.06 2.06 -25.28
CA GLN A 598 -15.57 2.82 -24.15
C GLN A 598 -14.47 3.70 -23.51
N ALA A 599 -13.25 3.17 -23.36
CA ALA A 599 -12.10 3.89 -22.80
C ALA A 599 -11.67 5.14 -23.61
N ARG A 600 -12.20 5.36 -24.81
CA ARG A 600 -11.98 6.64 -25.55
C ARG A 600 -12.55 7.85 -24.82
N GLN A 601 -13.52 7.64 -23.93
CA GLN A 601 -14.12 8.69 -23.11
C GLN A 601 -13.27 9.01 -21.85
N GLY A 602 -12.14 8.29 -21.64
CA GLY A 602 -11.29 8.41 -20.46
C GLY A 602 -11.68 7.50 -19.29
N PHE A 603 -12.77 6.74 -19.41
CA PHE A 603 -13.24 5.81 -18.36
C PHE A 603 -13.93 4.59 -18.95
N VAL A 604 -14.12 3.57 -18.11
CA VAL A 604 -15.03 2.43 -18.33
C VAL A 604 -15.97 2.30 -17.15
N TYR A 605 -17.12 1.65 -17.32
CA TYR A 605 -18.05 1.38 -16.21
C TYR A 605 -17.68 0.08 -15.51
N GLY A 606 -17.65 0.12 -14.18
CA GLY A 606 -17.50 -1.05 -13.30
C GLY A 606 -18.80 -1.84 -13.15
N LEU A 607 -18.75 -2.93 -12.38
CA LEU A 607 -19.86 -3.84 -12.14
C LEU A 607 -21.08 -3.16 -11.51
N ASP A 608 -20.85 -2.20 -10.62
CA ASP A 608 -21.83 -1.42 -9.87
C ASP A 608 -22.14 -0.05 -10.50
N GLY A 609 -21.83 0.13 -11.77
CA GLY A 609 -22.08 1.37 -12.51
C GLY A 609 -21.11 2.52 -12.24
N ARG A 610 -20.09 2.34 -11.38
CA ARG A 610 -19.07 3.38 -11.15
C ARG A 610 -18.22 3.67 -12.37
N LYS A 611 -17.78 4.89 -12.53
CA LYS A 611 -16.81 5.28 -13.56
C LYS A 611 -15.38 4.97 -13.10
N LEU A 612 -14.66 4.15 -13.87
CA LEU A 612 -13.28 3.75 -13.62
C LEU A 612 -12.36 4.51 -14.57
N PHE A 613 -11.48 5.33 -14.04
CA PHE A 613 -10.53 6.11 -14.84
C PHE A 613 -9.53 5.21 -15.57
N VAL A 614 -9.34 5.45 -16.87
CA VAL A 614 -8.43 4.68 -17.72
C VAL A 614 -7.31 5.56 -18.24
N ARG A 615 -6.08 5.30 -17.80
CA ARG A 615 -4.87 6.05 -18.21
C ARG A 615 -4.49 5.84 -19.67
N ALA A 616 -4.66 4.61 -20.17
CA ALA A 616 -4.30 4.24 -21.53
C ALA A 616 -5.23 3.15 -22.08
N LYS A 617 -5.53 3.17 -23.38
CA LYS A 617 -6.44 2.21 -24.01
C LYS A 617 -6.05 0.75 -23.78
N HIS A 618 -4.75 0.45 -23.76
CA HIS A 618 -4.29 -0.94 -23.56
C HIS A 618 -4.48 -1.42 -22.12
N SER A 619 -4.60 -0.53 -21.14
CA SER A 619 -4.88 -0.88 -19.74
C SER A 619 -6.37 -1.01 -19.42
N ALA A 620 -7.25 -0.69 -20.35
CA ALA A 620 -8.69 -0.62 -20.10
C ALA A 620 -9.29 -1.94 -19.61
N LEU A 621 -8.95 -3.07 -20.24
CA LEU A 621 -9.42 -4.39 -19.80
C LEU A 621 -8.89 -4.72 -18.39
N ASN A 622 -7.61 -4.46 -18.14
CA ASN A 622 -7.02 -4.65 -16.81
C ASN A 622 -7.74 -3.80 -15.75
N THR A 623 -7.99 -2.51 -16.05
CA THR A 623 -8.73 -1.61 -15.15
C THR A 623 -10.11 -2.18 -14.83
N LEU A 624 -10.85 -2.65 -15.85
CA LEU A 624 -12.17 -3.24 -15.67
C LEU A 624 -12.14 -4.48 -14.79
N LEU A 625 -11.30 -5.47 -15.14
CA LEU A 625 -11.28 -6.76 -14.44
C LEU A 625 -10.77 -6.63 -13.00
N GLN A 626 -9.77 -5.80 -12.77
CA GLN A 626 -9.30 -5.54 -11.40
C GLN A 626 -10.35 -4.84 -10.53
N ALA A 627 -11.07 -3.88 -11.11
CA ALA A 627 -12.15 -3.20 -10.39
C ALA A 627 -13.34 -4.12 -10.12
N MET A 628 -13.72 -4.98 -11.07
CA MET A 628 -14.75 -6.00 -10.86
C MET A 628 -14.36 -6.94 -9.72
N GLY A 629 -13.11 -7.46 -9.72
CA GLY A 629 -12.61 -8.29 -8.63
C GLY A 629 -12.64 -7.56 -7.28
N ALA A 630 -12.26 -6.29 -7.24
CA ALA A 630 -12.31 -5.48 -6.02
C ALA A 630 -13.76 -5.26 -5.53
N THR A 631 -14.70 -4.99 -6.44
CA THR A 631 -16.13 -4.84 -6.11
C THR A 631 -16.72 -6.13 -5.55
N LEU A 632 -16.44 -7.28 -6.17
CA LEU A 632 -16.88 -8.59 -5.68
C LEU A 632 -16.30 -8.93 -4.30
N ALA A 633 -15.01 -8.64 -4.07
CA ALA A 633 -14.39 -8.85 -2.78
C ALA A 633 -14.98 -7.96 -1.67
N LYS A 634 -15.34 -6.70 -1.99
CA LYS A 634 -16.05 -5.80 -1.06
C LYS A 634 -17.43 -6.31 -0.71
N ILE A 635 -18.21 -6.72 -1.71
CA ILE A 635 -19.53 -7.32 -1.50
C ILE A 635 -19.41 -8.53 -0.59
N TRP A 636 -18.44 -9.40 -0.84
CA TRP A 636 -18.19 -10.58 -0.03
C TRP A 636 -17.90 -10.25 1.44
N CYS A 637 -17.01 -9.28 1.69
CA CYS A 637 -16.68 -8.87 3.07
C CYS A 637 -17.91 -8.33 3.81
N VAL A 638 -18.67 -7.44 3.18
CA VAL A 638 -19.88 -6.84 3.75
C VAL A 638 -20.98 -7.89 3.95
N ALA A 639 -21.19 -8.76 2.97
CA ALA A 639 -22.19 -9.82 3.06
C ALA A 639 -21.85 -10.83 4.18
N PHE A 640 -20.59 -11.23 4.28
CA PHE A 640 -20.16 -12.13 5.37
C PHE A 640 -20.48 -11.55 6.75
N GLU A 641 -20.12 -10.29 6.98
CA GLU A 641 -20.41 -9.62 8.24
C GLU A 641 -21.92 -9.56 8.51
N SER A 642 -22.71 -9.08 7.53
CA SER A 642 -24.17 -9.00 7.66
C SER A 642 -24.79 -10.35 7.98
N PHE A 643 -24.35 -11.42 7.32
CA PHE A 643 -24.89 -12.77 7.56
C PHE A 643 -24.55 -13.31 8.96
N MET A 644 -23.34 -13.00 9.45
CA MET A 644 -22.98 -13.35 10.85
C MET A 644 -23.86 -12.60 11.85
N GLU A 645 -24.08 -11.30 11.64
CA GLU A 645 -24.91 -10.46 12.52
C GLU A 645 -26.40 -10.86 12.45
N GLU A 646 -26.92 -11.20 11.26
CA GLU A 646 -28.30 -11.69 11.06
C GLU A 646 -28.55 -13.02 11.80
N GLU A 647 -27.55 -13.88 11.95
CA GLU A 647 -27.62 -15.10 12.77
C GLU A 647 -27.38 -14.84 14.27
N GLY A 648 -27.18 -13.58 14.66
CA GLY A 648 -27.06 -13.14 16.07
C GLY A 648 -25.64 -13.18 16.61
N TYR A 649 -24.61 -13.37 15.78
CA TYR A 649 -23.21 -13.28 16.19
C TYR A 649 -22.74 -11.82 16.22
N VAL A 650 -21.93 -11.48 17.22
CA VAL A 650 -21.46 -10.12 17.48
C VAL A 650 -20.03 -9.93 16.97
N HIS A 651 -19.80 -8.90 16.14
CA HIS A 651 -18.48 -8.53 15.66
C HIS A 651 -17.65 -7.81 16.73
N GLY A 652 -16.38 -8.16 16.84
CA GLY A 652 -15.39 -7.57 17.75
C GLY A 652 -14.85 -8.57 18.77
N TRP A 653 -13.80 -8.17 19.48
CA TRP A 653 -13.12 -9.02 20.45
C TRP A 653 -13.98 -9.34 21.70
N ASP A 654 -14.95 -8.51 21.99
CA ASP A 654 -15.93 -8.77 23.08
C ASP A 654 -17.10 -9.64 22.61
N GLY A 655 -17.19 -9.91 21.30
CA GLY A 655 -18.22 -10.71 20.66
C GLY A 655 -17.76 -12.12 20.30
N ASP A 656 -18.25 -12.60 19.16
CA ASP A 656 -18.10 -13.99 18.69
C ASP A 656 -17.09 -14.13 17.55
N PHE A 657 -16.91 -13.09 16.74
CA PHE A 657 -15.96 -13.06 15.63
C PHE A 657 -15.34 -11.68 15.45
N ALA A 658 -14.14 -11.60 14.88
CA ALA A 658 -13.47 -10.36 14.54
C ALA A 658 -12.77 -10.50 13.17
N ILE A 659 -13.12 -9.67 12.20
CA ILE A 659 -12.36 -9.59 10.95
C ILE A 659 -11.07 -8.84 11.27
N LEU A 660 -9.91 -9.44 10.92
CA LEU A 660 -8.57 -8.95 11.28
C LEU A 660 -7.81 -8.35 10.11
N ALA A 661 -8.06 -8.87 8.91
CA ALA A 661 -7.45 -8.38 7.69
C ALA A 661 -8.30 -8.73 6.48
N TRP A 662 -8.27 -7.84 5.49
CA TRP A 662 -8.76 -8.09 4.15
C TRP A 662 -7.67 -7.71 3.14
N VAL A 663 -7.13 -8.72 2.45
CA VAL A 663 -5.99 -8.58 1.53
C VAL A 663 -6.40 -9.05 0.14
N HIS A 664 -6.77 -8.13 -0.73
CA HIS A 664 -7.25 -8.39 -2.09
C HIS A 664 -8.52 -9.26 -2.15
N ASP A 665 -8.37 -10.57 -2.31
CA ASP A 665 -9.39 -11.60 -2.39
C ASP A 665 -9.37 -12.57 -1.19
N GLU A 666 -8.58 -12.24 -0.14
CA GLU A 666 -8.39 -13.03 1.07
C GLU A 666 -8.90 -12.26 2.31
N MET A 667 -9.70 -12.91 3.16
CA MET A 667 -10.04 -12.46 4.52
C MET A 667 -9.38 -13.32 5.58
N GLN A 668 -8.96 -12.68 6.69
CA GLN A 668 -8.48 -13.32 7.91
C GLN A 668 -9.42 -12.96 9.05
N ILE A 669 -9.98 -13.96 9.71
CA ILE A 669 -11.05 -13.80 10.69
C ILE A 669 -10.70 -14.60 11.93
N ALA A 670 -10.74 -13.97 13.10
CA ALA A 670 -10.76 -14.67 14.37
C ALA A 670 -12.21 -15.02 14.71
N VAL A 671 -12.45 -16.24 15.18
CA VAL A 671 -13.73 -16.68 15.71
C VAL A 671 -13.53 -17.34 17.08
N ARG A 672 -14.52 -17.27 17.97
CA ARG A 672 -14.47 -17.99 19.24
C ARG A 672 -14.23 -19.49 18.99
N ASP A 673 -13.42 -20.12 19.83
CA ASP A 673 -13.18 -21.57 19.80
C ASP A 673 -14.41 -22.33 20.30
N ASP A 674 -15.53 -22.13 19.60
CA ASP A 674 -16.82 -22.81 19.79
C ASP A 674 -17.17 -23.48 18.45
N PRO A 675 -17.42 -24.80 18.43
CA PRO A 675 -17.76 -25.51 17.20
C PRO A 675 -18.92 -24.90 16.41
N LYS A 676 -19.91 -24.31 17.07
CA LYS A 676 -21.06 -23.67 16.43
C LYS A 676 -20.65 -22.38 15.69
N VAL A 677 -19.83 -21.55 16.33
CA VAL A 677 -19.34 -20.29 15.73
C VAL A 677 -18.42 -20.61 14.57
N ILE A 678 -17.53 -21.60 14.73
CA ILE A 678 -16.60 -22.03 13.66
C ILE A 678 -17.39 -22.55 12.45
N GLU A 679 -18.38 -23.43 12.66
CA GLU A 679 -19.21 -23.99 11.58
C GLU A 679 -20.02 -22.90 10.88
N ALA A 680 -20.64 -21.98 11.64
CA ALA A 680 -21.36 -20.84 11.09
C ALA A 680 -20.45 -19.95 10.25
N ALA A 681 -19.29 -19.55 10.78
CA ALA A 681 -18.35 -18.71 10.04
C ALA A 681 -17.87 -19.36 8.74
N GLN A 682 -17.52 -20.66 8.76
CA GLN A 682 -17.10 -21.39 7.55
C GLN A 682 -18.22 -21.49 6.52
N ARG A 683 -19.44 -21.77 6.93
CA ARG A 683 -20.62 -21.83 6.07
C ARG A 683 -20.93 -20.47 5.47
N LEU A 684 -20.99 -19.42 6.28
CA LEU A 684 -21.34 -18.07 5.86
C LEU A 684 -20.27 -17.42 4.99
N LEU A 685 -18.98 -17.74 5.21
CA LEU A 685 -17.91 -17.37 4.28
C LEU A 685 -18.12 -17.93 2.88
N HIS A 686 -18.67 -19.14 2.78
CA HIS A 686 -18.96 -19.76 1.49
C HIS A 686 -20.24 -19.18 0.87
N GLU A 687 -21.32 -19.04 1.64
CA GLU A 687 -22.61 -18.51 1.20
C GLU A 687 -22.50 -17.06 0.73
N SER A 688 -21.76 -16.22 1.44
CA SER A 688 -21.53 -14.81 1.06
C SER A 688 -20.68 -14.64 -0.20
N ALA A 689 -19.94 -15.67 -0.62
CA ALA A 689 -19.15 -15.67 -1.85
C ALA A 689 -19.92 -16.21 -3.07
N ALA A 690 -21.08 -16.83 -2.87
CA ALA A 690 -21.92 -17.39 -3.92
C ALA A 690 -22.83 -16.34 -4.54
#